data_f018603cbdd7e86c750e0b2ea26650a5
#
_entry.id   f018603cbdd7e86c750e0b2ea26650a5
#
_cell.length_a   1.000
_cell.length_b   1.000
_cell.length_c   1.000
_cell.angle_alpha   90.00
_cell.angle_beta   90.00
_cell.angle_gamma   90.00
#
_symmetry.space_group_name_H-M   'P 1'
#
loop_
_entity.id
_entity.type
_entity.pdbx_description
1 polymer ?
#
loop_
_entity_poly.entity_id
_entity_poly.type
_entity_poly.pdbx_seq_one_letter_code
_entity_poly.pdbx_strand_id
1 'polypeptide(L)'
;MWEQQRDNTIIAKHAHMAVVACERHQAAENGQKFDRTFLQFDESCYTPLQLELFAINSADFEFIEKTLESLPRQRQREYFRKLYIKAYRSVKDDGSIAFALGNKQRRYANDYLRDVLDVRLQKVFSQYNVNVDFLQAFINTPQWLLSVKNEMQQAVQFSTVPTREELAKHYNELHYSGFRFQVFGIQQKQKQLPFYLITESKLKAMAYQISTAFTQFQFDCTHFFKNGMNTEDESDIQGYFLKLYEWCGEVAMFIGLPIPHWEKKEQAKNIKSEHIESTLIRLTCEKWWFKQMRDIQKRMVEHIAIACGEVRANAASYISNQSFQEWQLQQRKNHDYLRAMIIENIDNPEEQVELFDMFLKSSSNPALRRNEMMVRLRGLEEWAEENNNEALFLTLTAPSSFHAGNSNKKWSGVNPRDTQNYLNKVWQQFRALLAKRDIKFYGMRVAEPHKDGTPHWHALAYVPAEHKEEVIRLFKQKALELDGNEKGAADHRCKVEECDKTKGSATAYIAKYIAKNIDGFALAGEVSDEDPTLSLHDNALRVRAWASRWGIRQFQFYGGASISVWRELRRLISGQADDEIIDKAQAAAGIANDYAAYMDIQGGALAKRTDQPIKLDYETKPANKYGEQRKAIIGLANRFSLKQVISRTKKWQIKKRPQDFAQRTESMVERSSTANNSARSAPWTCVSNCNRSIIEQKIKLLTQSICAPLSAQKLDYLFKYKRLTIDKYTALTLTENDVQLVKRNQNMMTSLSPVPRNLQKLKDFHKNQRIQ
;
A
#
# COMPACT_ATOMS: atom_id res chain seq x y z
N MET A 1 10.75 -2.37 30.74
CA MET A 1 11.85 -1.47 31.23
C MET A 1 11.30 -0.13 31.71
N TRP A 2 10.55 0.65 30.91
CA TRP A 2 9.96 1.92 31.36
C TRP A 2 8.95 1.76 32.51
N GLU A 3 8.03 0.81 32.43
CA GLU A 3 7.05 0.55 33.51
C GLU A 3 7.73 0.18 34.83
N GLN A 4 8.76 -0.62 34.77
CA GLN A 4 9.54 -1.00 35.94
C GLN A 4 10.34 0.19 36.52
N GLN A 5 10.84 1.09 35.65
CA GLN A 5 11.49 2.35 36.09
C GLN A 5 10.44 3.31 36.71
N ARG A 6 9.23 3.39 36.12
CA ARG A 6 8.12 4.18 36.64
C ARG A 6 7.73 3.73 38.04
N ASP A 7 7.48 2.43 38.21
CA ASP A 7 7.03 1.89 39.47
C ASP A 7 8.10 2.06 40.57
N ASN A 8 9.36 1.80 40.25
CA ASN A 8 10.47 2.06 41.15
C ASN A 8 10.61 3.55 41.52
N THR A 9 10.41 4.46 40.57
CA THR A 9 10.45 5.91 40.79
C THR A 9 9.32 6.37 41.71
N ILE A 10 8.08 5.84 41.51
CA ILE A 10 6.93 6.14 42.35
C ILE A 10 7.16 5.63 43.77
N ILE A 11 7.62 4.38 43.92
CA ILE A 11 7.92 3.75 45.21
C ILE A 11 8.98 4.57 45.95
N ALA A 12 10.08 4.93 45.29
CA ALA A 12 11.17 5.71 45.89
C ALA A 12 10.69 7.11 46.33
N LYS A 13 9.86 7.79 45.53
CA LYS A 13 9.26 9.07 45.88
C LYS A 13 8.33 8.96 47.08
N HIS A 14 7.45 7.95 47.12
CA HIS A 14 6.56 7.74 48.26
C HIS A 14 7.35 7.38 49.54
N ALA A 15 8.37 6.56 49.43
CA ALA A 15 9.26 6.23 50.56
C ALA A 15 9.97 7.47 51.11
N HIS A 16 10.52 8.31 50.20
CA HIS A 16 11.17 9.55 50.62
C HIS A 16 10.19 10.53 51.29
N MET A 17 8.99 10.71 50.71
CA MET A 17 7.96 11.56 51.29
C MET A 17 7.49 11.08 52.66
N ALA A 18 7.40 9.75 52.85
CA ALA A 18 7.07 9.16 54.13
C ALA A 18 8.16 9.44 55.18
N VAL A 19 9.43 9.28 54.81
CA VAL A 19 10.58 9.61 55.68
C VAL A 19 10.57 11.08 56.08
N VAL A 20 10.42 12.01 55.12
CA VAL A 20 10.31 13.45 55.33
C VAL A 20 9.13 13.78 56.25
N ALA A 21 8.01 13.11 56.11
CA ALA A 21 6.82 13.30 56.98
C ALA A 21 7.07 12.84 58.39
N CYS A 22 7.73 11.67 58.59
CA CYS A 22 8.13 11.15 59.89
C CYS A 22 9.09 12.08 60.61
N GLU A 23 10.14 12.52 59.93
CA GLU A 23 11.13 13.44 60.50
C GLU A 23 10.55 14.80 60.87
N ARG A 24 9.60 15.30 60.06
CA ARG A 24 8.87 16.51 60.43
C ARG A 24 7.99 16.35 61.66
N HIS A 25 7.35 15.20 61.80
CA HIS A 25 6.51 14.87 62.95
C HIS A 25 7.35 14.75 64.19
N GLN A 26 8.46 13.97 64.13
CA GLN A 26 9.39 13.81 65.26
C GLN A 26 10.05 15.14 65.67
N ALA A 27 10.46 15.97 64.73
CA ALA A 27 11.01 17.28 65.04
C ALA A 27 9.96 18.22 65.73
N ALA A 28 8.70 18.11 65.33
CA ALA A 28 7.60 18.88 65.94
C ALA A 28 7.32 18.35 67.38
N GLU A 29 7.26 17.03 67.58
CA GLU A 29 7.07 16.43 68.89
C GLU A 29 8.21 16.78 69.88
N ASN A 30 9.42 16.85 69.37
CA ASN A 30 10.62 17.18 70.18
C ASN A 30 10.88 18.68 70.33
N GLY A 31 10.01 19.53 69.79
CA GLY A 31 10.16 21.02 69.82
C GLY A 31 11.40 21.51 69.05
N GLN A 32 11.95 20.69 68.16
CA GLN A 32 13.11 20.97 67.33
C GLN A 32 12.74 21.53 65.98
N LYS A 33 13.60 22.39 65.40
CA LYS A 33 13.45 22.83 64.02
C LYS A 33 13.70 21.66 63.10
N PHE A 34 12.80 21.34 62.17
CA PHE A 34 12.98 20.36 61.15
C PHE A 34 14.23 20.65 60.30
N ASP A 35 15.14 19.69 60.24
CA ASP A 35 16.35 19.82 59.44
C ASP A 35 16.02 19.72 57.97
N ARG A 36 16.26 20.79 57.22
CA ARG A 36 16.02 20.87 55.79
C ARG A 36 16.97 20.01 54.95
N THR A 37 18.02 19.47 55.53
CA THR A 37 18.92 18.55 54.81
C THR A 37 18.23 17.25 54.40
N PHE A 38 17.18 16.84 55.14
CA PHE A 38 16.30 15.73 54.72
C PHE A 38 15.45 15.99 53.48
N LEU A 39 15.42 17.24 53.02
CA LEU A 39 14.80 17.58 51.74
C LEU A 39 15.74 17.42 50.56
N GLN A 40 17.04 17.20 50.82
CA GLN A 40 18.04 16.96 49.79
C GLN A 40 17.97 15.48 49.39
N PHE A 41 17.53 15.27 48.21
CA PHE A 41 17.58 13.97 47.56
C PHE A 41 19.00 13.70 47.10
N ASP A 42 19.53 12.50 47.37
CA ASP A 42 20.79 12.09 46.74
C ASP A 42 20.55 11.84 45.26
N GLU A 43 20.80 12.86 44.45
CA GLU A 43 20.58 12.84 42.99
C GLU A 43 21.46 11.82 42.28
N SER A 44 22.61 11.41 42.96
CA SER A 44 23.56 10.45 42.36
C SER A 44 22.96 9.05 42.19
N CYS A 45 21.93 8.72 42.96
CA CYS A 45 21.25 7.41 42.90
C CYS A 45 20.20 7.30 41.73
N TYR A 46 19.95 8.40 41.02
CA TYR A 46 18.85 8.46 40.04
C TYR A 46 19.31 8.94 38.68
N THR A 47 18.69 8.40 37.63
CA THR A 47 18.92 8.90 36.27
C THR A 47 18.33 10.30 36.10
N PRO A 48 18.86 11.12 35.17
CA PRO A 48 18.30 12.45 34.89
C PRO A 48 16.81 12.44 34.63
N LEU A 49 16.29 11.40 33.95
CA LEU A 49 14.87 11.24 33.66
C LEU A 49 14.05 10.98 34.93
N GLN A 50 14.59 10.21 35.88
CA GLN A 50 13.94 9.96 37.17
C GLN A 50 13.83 11.23 38.00
N LEU A 51 14.94 12.02 38.07
CA LEU A 51 14.94 13.31 38.75
C LEU A 51 13.91 14.28 38.14
N GLU A 52 13.80 14.29 36.82
CA GLU A 52 12.78 15.08 36.12
C GLU A 52 11.35 14.67 36.46
N LEU A 53 11.10 13.36 36.63
CA LEU A 53 9.80 12.84 37.03
C LEU A 53 9.44 13.16 38.48
N PHE A 54 10.41 13.22 39.39
CA PHE A 54 10.17 13.64 40.78
C PHE A 54 9.70 15.07 40.92
N ALA A 55 10.02 15.93 39.98
CA ALA A 55 9.56 17.32 39.96
C ALA A 55 8.07 17.47 39.57
N ILE A 56 7.46 16.43 39.00
CA ILE A 56 6.07 16.42 38.57
C ILE A 56 5.23 15.89 39.73
N ASN A 57 4.14 16.56 40.06
CA ASN A 57 3.24 16.06 41.11
C ASN A 57 2.54 14.75 40.66
N SER A 58 2.11 13.92 41.64
CA SER A 58 1.55 12.59 41.38
C SER A 58 0.31 12.65 40.48
N ALA A 59 -0.57 13.64 40.66
CA ALA A 59 -1.78 13.75 39.85
C ALA A 59 -1.48 14.07 38.37
N ASP A 60 -0.50 14.94 38.13
CA ASP A 60 -0.06 15.23 36.75
C ASP A 60 0.66 14.04 36.16
N PHE A 61 1.44 13.34 36.95
CA PHE A 61 2.11 12.12 36.47
C PHE A 61 1.11 11.03 36.08
N GLU A 62 0.09 10.78 36.91
CA GLU A 62 -0.99 9.85 36.57
C GLU A 62 -1.75 10.28 35.30
N PHE A 63 -2.03 11.56 35.15
CA PHE A 63 -2.68 12.09 33.96
C PHE A 63 -1.82 11.86 32.70
N ILE A 64 -0.52 12.14 32.77
CA ILE A 64 0.42 11.89 31.67
C ILE A 64 0.43 10.42 31.29
N GLU A 65 0.66 9.54 32.25
CA GLU A 65 0.79 8.11 31.97
C GLU A 65 -0.51 7.53 31.46
N LYS A 66 -1.65 7.90 31.99
CA LYS A 66 -2.98 7.51 31.49
C LYS A 66 -3.21 7.93 30.05
N THR A 67 -2.84 9.17 29.70
CA THR A 67 -2.98 9.70 28.32
C THR A 67 -2.01 8.99 27.38
N LEU A 68 -0.75 8.78 27.79
CA LEU A 68 0.28 8.17 26.96
C LEU A 68 0.14 6.65 26.86
N GLU A 69 -0.53 5.98 27.80
CA GLU A 69 -0.80 4.54 27.75
C GLU A 69 -1.57 4.15 26.48
N SER A 70 -2.38 5.06 25.95
CA SER A 70 -3.10 4.88 24.68
C SER A 70 -2.18 4.84 23.45
N LEU A 71 -0.91 5.24 23.57
CA LEU A 71 0.03 5.23 22.45
C LEU A 71 0.67 3.85 22.26
N PRO A 72 0.68 3.30 21.02
CA PRO A 72 1.12 1.93 20.77
C PRO A 72 2.62 1.71 20.93
N ARG A 73 3.43 2.77 20.83
CA ARG A 73 4.89 2.65 20.77
C ARG A 73 5.55 3.29 21.99
N GLN A 74 6.48 2.58 22.61
CA GLN A 74 7.29 3.12 23.70
C GLN A 74 7.99 4.43 23.31
N ARG A 75 8.55 4.50 22.09
CA ARG A 75 9.22 5.70 21.57
C ARG A 75 8.31 6.92 21.48
N GLN A 76 7.01 6.71 21.13
CA GLN A 76 6.02 7.78 21.15
C GLN A 76 5.76 8.27 22.57
N ARG A 77 5.56 7.36 23.51
CA ARG A 77 5.37 7.68 24.94
C ARG A 77 6.54 8.47 25.50
N GLU A 78 7.77 8.02 25.24
CA GLU A 78 8.99 8.72 25.63
C GLU A 78 9.12 10.11 25.01
N TYR A 79 8.77 10.25 23.73
CA TYR A 79 8.80 11.54 23.03
C TYR A 79 7.82 12.54 23.67
N PHE A 80 6.60 12.15 23.94
CA PHE A 80 5.59 13.03 24.57
C PHE A 80 5.90 13.30 26.04
N ARG A 81 6.48 12.35 26.77
CA ARG A 81 7.01 12.62 28.12
C ARG A 81 8.07 13.70 28.10
N LYS A 82 9.04 13.62 27.20
CA LYS A 82 10.08 14.65 27.06
C LYS A 82 9.49 16.00 26.66
N LEU A 83 8.50 16.04 25.77
CA LEU A 83 7.81 17.30 25.42
C LEU A 83 7.07 17.89 26.61
N TYR A 84 6.36 17.05 27.35
CA TYR A 84 5.64 17.48 28.55
C TYR A 84 6.60 18.06 29.59
N ILE A 85 7.67 17.33 29.91
CA ILE A 85 8.70 17.76 30.85
C ILE A 85 9.34 19.07 30.39
N LYS A 86 9.64 19.20 29.10
CA LYS A 86 10.17 20.45 28.54
C LYS A 86 9.20 21.62 28.66
N ALA A 87 7.92 21.38 28.48
CA ALA A 87 6.89 22.42 28.66
C ALA A 87 6.66 22.78 30.14
N TYR A 88 6.91 21.83 31.04
CA TYR A 88 6.79 22.02 32.49
C TYR A 88 7.96 22.78 33.10
N ARG A 89 9.12 22.81 32.46
CA ARG A 89 10.33 23.52 32.89
C ARG A 89 10.26 25.00 32.52
N SER A 90 10.79 25.83 33.39
CA SER A 90 11.23 27.19 33.03
C SER A 90 12.74 27.29 33.26
N VAL A 91 13.46 27.94 32.34
CA VAL A 91 14.85 28.32 32.52
C VAL A 91 14.85 29.71 33.16
N LYS A 92 15.48 29.89 34.31
CA LYS A 92 15.69 31.18 34.93
C LYS A 92 16.76 31.97 34.18
N ASP A 93 16.81 33.29 34.40
CA ASP A 93 17.76 34.19 33.75
C ASP A 93 19.23 33.85 34.07
N ASP A 94 19.47 33.14 35.19
CA ASP A 94 20.80 32.62 35.61
C ASP A 94 21.17 31.30 34.95
N GLY A 95 20.36 30.77 34.05
CA GLY A 95 20.54 29.48 33.38
C GLY A 95 20.17 28.27 34.24
N SER A 96 19.79 28.45 35.51
CA SER A 96 19.31 27.36 36.36
C SER A 96 17.91 26.89 35.92
N ILE A 97 17.67 25.57 35.99
CA ILE A 97 16.37 24.98 35.68
C ILE A 97 15.47 25.12 36.90
N ALA A 98 14.49 25.97 36.84
CA ALA A 98 13.39 25.99 37.81
C ALA A 98 12.31 25.03 37.31
N PHE A 99 11.97 24.04 38.11
CA PHE A 99 10.71 23.36 37.94
C PHE A 99 9.62 24.31 38.38
N ALA A 100 8.99 24.95 37.39
CA ALA A 100 7.97 25.92 37.68
C ALA A 100 6.76 25.22 38.32
N LEU A 101 6.64 25.30 39.61
CA LEU A 101 5.41 25.12 40.36
C LEU A 101 4.34 26.15 39.94
N GLY A 102 4.67 26.99 38.93
CA GLY A 102 3.79 28.03 38.40
C GLY A 102 2.66 27.43 37.55
N ASN A 103 1.43 27.76 37.92
CA ASN A 103 0.20 27.28 37.31
C ASN A 103 0.12 27.46 35.78
N LYS A 104 0.90 28.34 35.16
CA LYS A 104 0.83 28.66 33.74
C LYS A 104 1.48 27.62 32.84
N GLN A 105 2.73 27.20 33.13
CA GLN A 105 3.45 26.17 32.33
C GLN A 105 2.82 24.80 32.51
N ARG A 106 2.44 24.46 33.76
CA ARG A 106 1.71 23.24 34.07
C ARG A 106 0.40 23.15 33.29
N ARG A 107 -0.37 24.25 33.31
CA ARG A 107 -1.62 24.30 32.53
C ARG A 107 -1.36 24.14 31.04
N TYR A 108 -0.36 24.81 30.49
CA TYR A 108 0.00 24.68 29.07
C TYR A 108 0.40 23.26 28.70
N ALA A 109 1.19 22.56 29.50
CA ALA A 109 1.58 21.18 29.24
C ALA A 109 0.39 20.21 29.31
N ASN A 110 -0.49 20.37 30.31
CA ASN A 110 -1.71 19.58 30.46
C ASN A 110 -2.71 19.86 29.32
N ASP A 111 -2.90 21.12 28.96
CA ASP A 111 -3.77 21.52 27.87
C ASP A 111 -3.29 20.97 26.52
N TYR A 112 -1.97 20.91 26.31
CA TYR A 112 -1.41 20.28 25.11
C TYR A 112 -1.75 18.80 25.02
N LEU A 113 -1.59 18.04 26.09
CA LEU A 113 -1.93 16.61 26.10
C LEU A 113 -3.44 16.39 25.96
N ARG A 114 -4.27 17.15 26.68
CA ARG A 114 -5.71 16.99 26.68
C ARG A 114 -6.38 17.54 25.41
N ASP A 115 -6.06 18.75 25.02
CA ASP A 115 -6.81 19.48 23.99
C ASP A 115 -6.21 19.31 22.59
N VAL A 116 -4.96 18.88 22.48
CA VAL A 116 -4.30 18.63 21.21
C VAL A 116 -4.09 17.15 20.97
N LEU A 117 -3.31 16.46 21.81
CA LEU A 117 -2.95 15.07 21.55
C LEU A 117 -4.15 14.13 21.74
N ASP A 118 -4.83 14.18 22.90
CA ASP A 118 -5.95 13.28 23.19
C ASP A 118 -7.09 13.49 22.20
N VAL A 119 -7.46 14.72 21.90
CA VAL A 119 -8.50 15.03 20.90
C VAL A 119 -8.16 14.45 19.53
N ARG A 120 -6.90 14.51 19.09
CA ARG A 120 -6.46 13.91 17.83
C ARG A 120 -6.52 12.39 17.88
N LEU A 121 -6.13 11.78 18.98
CA LEU A 121 -6.22 10.33 19.18
C LEU A 121 -7.67 9.84 19.21
N GLN A 122 -8.57 10.55 19.89
CA GLN A 122 -10.00 10.20 19.92
C GLN A 122 -10.62 10.25 18.52
N LYS A 123 -10.26 11.23 17.69
CA LYS A 123 -10.66 11.27 16.28
C LYS A 123 -10.18 10.05 15.49
N VAL A 124 -8.99 9.53 15.79
CA VAL A 124 -8.51 8.28 15.19
C VAL A 124 -9.26 7.07 15.73
N PHE A 125 -9.39 6.95 17.05
CA PHE A 125 -10.03 5.80 17.68
C PHE A 125 -11.49 5.64 17.26
N SER A 126 -12.21 6.74 17.07
CA SER A 126 -13.59 6.71 16.59
C SER A 126 -13.78 6.11 15.19
N GLN A 127 -12.73 6.03 14.39
CA GLN A 127 -12.78 5.43 13.05
C GLN A 127 -12.53 3.92 13.03
N TYR A 128 -12.06 3.35 14.15
CA TYR A 128 -11.72 1.93 14.24
C TYR A 128 -12.59 1.27 15.32
N ASN A 129 -13.77 0.84 14.91
CA ASN A 129 -14.79 0.27 15.81
C ASN A 129 -14.51 -1.21 16.16
N VAL A 130 -13.25 -1.65 16.21
CA VAL A 130 -12.94 -3.02 16.63
C VAL A 130 -13.19 -3.18 18.11
N ASN A 131 -14.28 -3.85 18.43
CA ASN A 131 -14.69 -4.14 19.81
C ASN A 131 -13.97 -5.40 20.31
N VAL A 132 -12.83 -5.20 20.98
CA VAL A 132 -11.99 -6.31 21.47
C VAL A 132 -12.69 -7.10 22.57
N ASP A 133 -13.48 -6.43 23.41
CA ASP A 133 -14.19 -7.07 24.52
C ASP A 133 -15.28 -7.99 23.98
N PHE A 134 -16.04 -7.52 23.01
CA PHE A 134 -17.03 -8.33 22.33
C PHE A 134 -16.38 -9.47 21.54
N LEU A 135 -15.29 -9.19 20.85
CA LEU A 135 -14.54 -10.21 20.12
C LEU A 135 -14.06 -11.33 21.04
N GLN A 136 -13.61 -11.01 22.25
CA GLN A 136 -13.20 -12.01 23.23
C GLN A 136 -14.41 -12.74 23.85
N ALA A 137 -15.50 -12.05 24.09
CA ALA A 137 -16.74 -12.67 24.52
C ALA A 137 -17.28 -13.62 23.44
N PHE A 138 -17.27 -13.21 22.18
CA PHE A 138 -17.63 -14.04 21.04
C PHE A 138 -16.78 -15.31 20.94
N ILE A 139 -15.50 -15.21 21.24
CA ILE A 139 -14.55 -16.31 21.20
C ILE A 139 -14.71 -17.26 22.41
N ASN A 140 -14.89 -16.69 23.60
CA ASN A 140 -14.83 -17.45 24.86
C ASN A 140 -16.17 -18.00 25.33
N THR A 141 -17.28 -17.50 24.81
CA THR A 141 -18.61 -17.89 25.29
C THR A 141 -19.52 -18.22 24.10
N PRO A 142 -19.48 -19.44 23.60
CA PRO A 142 -20.49 -19.90 22.64
C PRO A 142 -21.93 -19.88 23.22
N GLN A 143 -22.13 -19.51 24.49
CA GLN A 143 -23.44 -19.41 25.14
C GLN A 143 -24.38 -18.40 24.46
N TRP A 144 -23.89 -17.32 23.85
CA TRP A 144 -24.73 -16.43 23.06
C TRP A 144 -25.23 -17.12 21.78
N LEU A 145 -24.40 -17.95 21.15
CA LEU A 145 -24.80 -18.83 20.04
C LEU A 145 -25.84 -19.84 20.48
N LEU A 146 -25.70 -20.36 21.69
CA LEU A 146 -26.68 -21.26 22.29
C LEU A 146 -28.01 -20.55 22.63
N SER A 147 -27.96 -19.28 23.08
CA SER A 147 -29.19 -18.52 23.34
C SER A 147 -29.88 -18.11 22.05
N VAL A 148 -29.15 -17.64 21.06
CA VAL A 148 -29.71 -17.39 19.72
C VAL A 148 -30.28 -18.68 19.13
N LYS A 149 -29.60 -19.82 19.28
CA LYS A 149 -30.09 -21.12 18.85
C LYS A 149 -31.35 -21.53 19.62
N ASN A 150 -31.40 -21.34 20.94
CA ASN A 150 -32.56 -21.64 21.76
C ASN A 150 -33.74 -20.72 21.44
N GLU A 151 -33.48 -19.43 21.23
CA GLU A 151 -34.51 -18.48 20.82
C GLU A 151 -35.01 -18.79 19.40
N MET A 152 -34.14 -19.18 18.47
CA MET A 152 -34.52 -19.70 17.15
C MET A 152 -35.32 -20.99 17.25
N GLN A 153 -34.95 -21.91 18.13
CA GLN A 153 -35.71 -23.17 18.35
C GLN A 153 -37.08 -22.93 18.98
N GLN A 154 -37.20 -21.97 19.90
CA GLN A 154 -38.47 -21.57 20.47
C GLN A 154 -39.37 -20.85 19.48
N ALA A 155 -38.77 -20.06 18.61
CA ALA A 155 -39.45 -19.32 17.55
C ALA A 155 -40.03 -20.22 16.45
N VAL A 156 -39.44 -21.38 16.24
CA VAL A 156 -39.85 -22.36 15.19
C VAL A 156 -40.75 -23.47 15.75
N GLN A 157 -41.20 -23.39 17.00
CA GLN A 157 -42.31 -24.21 17.48
C GLN A 157 -43.65 -23.75 16.84
N PHE A 158 -43.67 -23.64 15.51
CA PHE A 158 -44.91 -23.47 14.76
C PHE A 158 -45.61 -24.81 14.60
N SER A 159 -46.91 -24.81 14.77
CA SER A 159 -47.78 -25.99 14.53
C SER A 159 -47.87 -26.34 13.04
N THR A 160 -47.38 -25.49 12.15
CA THR A 160 -47.31 -25.63 10.69
C THR A 160 -45.97 -25.11 10.19
N VAL A 161 -45.50 -25.61 9.05
CA VAL A 161 -44.27 -25.10 8.39
C VAL A 161 -44.46 -23.61 8.12
N PRO A 162 -43.64 -22.73 8.74
CA PRO A 162 -43.82 -21.29 8.58
C PRO A 162 -43.54 -20.87 7.14
N THR A 163 -44.30 -19.90 6.66
CA THR A 163 -44.04 -19.29 5.35
C THR A 163 -42.71 -18.56 5.37
N ARG A 164 -42.14 -18.36 4.18
CA ARG A 164 -40.87 -17.62 4.00
C ARG A 164 -40.93 -16.21 4.61
N GLU A 165 -42.07 -15.55 4.54
CA GLU A 165 -42.31 -14.22 5.07
C GLU A 165 -42.40 -14.21 6.59
N GLU A 166 -43.04 -15.21 7.21
CA GLU A 166 -43.11 -15.39 8.65
C GLU A 166 -41.74 -15.71 9.25
N LEU A 167 -40.97 -16.59 8.60
CA LEU A 167 -39.58 -16.85 8.98
C LEU A 167 -38.74 -15.56 8.87
N ALA A 168 -38.84 -14.80 7.78
CA ALA A 168 -38.08 -13.57 7.59
C ALA A 168 -38.44 -12.50 8.64
N LYS A 169 -39.73 -12.33 8.95
CA LYS A 169 -40.22 -11.40 9.97
C LYS A 169 -39.72 -11.79 11.35
N HIS A 170 -39.84 -13.05 11.71
CA HIS A 170 -39.41 -13.56 13.00
C HIS A 170 -37.90 -13.47 13.21
N TYR A 171 -37.10 -13.76 12.18
CA TYR A 171 -35.66 -13.56 12.19
C TYR A 171 -35.25 -12.09 12.36
N ASN A 172 -35.96 -11.18 11.77
CA ASN A 172 -35.69 -9.74 11.94
C ASN A 172 -36.02 -9.25 13.36
N GLU A 173 -37.04 -9.82 14.01
CA GLU A 173 -37.44 -9.48 15.37
C GLU A 173 -36.47 -10.09 16.43
N LEU A 174 -36.06 -11.34 16.30
CA LEU A 174 -35.09 -12.00 17.16
C LEU A 174 -33.72 -11.34 17.12
N HIS A 175 -33.35 -10.92 15.98
CA HIS A 175 -32.02 -10.35 15.71
C HIS A 175 -31.75 -9.07 16.50
N TYR A 176 -32.75 -8.23 16.71
CA TYR A 176 -32.58 -6.94 17.38
C TYR A 176 -32.67 -7.00 18.92
N SER A 177 -33.41 -7.93 19.49
CA SER A 177 -33.64 -7.93 20.93
C SER A 177 -32.64 -8.78 21.71
N GLY A 178 -32.39 -10.03 21.32
CA GLY A 178 -31.56 -10.97 22.08
C GLY A 178 -30.07 -10.65 22.00
N PHE A 179 -29.61 -10.27 20.83
CA PHE A 179 -28.19 -10.00 20.60
C PHE A 179 -27.68 -8.75 21.34
N ARG A 180 -28.46 -7.68 21.39
CA ARG A 180 -28.12 -6.48 22.17
C ARG A 180 -28.09 -6.76 23.68
N PHE A 181 -28.99 -7.55 24.21
CA PHE A 181 -29.12 -7.78 25.65
C PHE A 181 -27.94 -8.53 26.24
N GLN A 182 -27.40 -9.50 25.53
CA GLN A 182 -26.28 -10.30 26.05
C GLN A 182 -24.94 -9.62 25.93
N VAL A 183 -24.76 -8.79 24.92
CA VAL A 183 -23.51 -7.99 24.73
C VAL A 183 -23.39 -6.92 25.81
N PHE A 184 -24.47 -6.28 26.20
CA PHE A 184 -24.48 -5.32 27.32
C PHE A 184 -24.37 -5.94 28.71
N GLY A 185 -24.73 -7.22 28.85
CA GLY A 185 -24.59 -7.98 30.13
C GLY A 185 -23.15 -8.47 30.41
N ILE A 186 -22.26 -8.45 29.41
CA ILE A 186 -20.83 -8.73 29.58
C ILE A 186 -20.14 -7.47 30.09
N GLN A 187 -20.40 -7.09 31.33
CA GLN A 187 -19.67 -5.98 31.95
C GLN A 187 -18.21 -6.37 32.21
N GLN A 188 -17.35 -5.48 31.75
CA GLN A 188 -15.90 -5.51 31.83
C GLN A 188 -15.40 -5.77 33.25
N LYS A 189 -14.80 -6.93 33.51
CA LYS A 189 -14.05 -7.19 34.74
C LYS A 189 -12.52 -7.11 34.57
N GLN A 190 -12.00 -7.02 33.33
CA GLN A 190 -10.57 -6.90 33.11
C GLN A 190 -10.28 -5.87 32.02
N LYS A 191 -9.36 -4.94 32.31
CA LYS A 191 -8.84 -3.97 31.34
C LYS A 191 -8.11 -4.72 30.22
N GLN A 192 -8.71 -4.80 29.05
CA GLN A 192 -8.14 -5.49 27.92
C GLN A 192 -7.18 -4.60 27.14
N LEU A 193 -6.17 -5.21 26.51
CA LEU A 193 -5.27 -4.48 25.65
C LEU A 193 -6.04 -3.93 24.43
N PRO A 194 -5.88 -2.63 24.08
CA PRO A 194 -6.43 -2.09 22.86
C PRO A 194 -6.03 -2.91 21.64
N PHE A 195 -6.89 -2.97 20.63
CA PHE A 195 -6.69 -3.78 19.42
C PHE A 195 -5.33 -3.56 18.76
N TYR A 196 -4.84 -2.33 18.71
CA TYR A 196 -3.55 -1.99 18.11
C TYR A 196 -2.34 -2.44 18.91
N LEU A 197 -2.50 -2.87 20.17
CA LEU A 197 -1.43 -3.42 21.01
C LEU A 197 -1.39 -4.95 21.02
N ILE A 198 -2.36 -5.61 20.42
CA ILE A 198 -2.42 -7.09 20.39
C ILE A 198 -1.23 -7.63 19.56
N THR A 199 -0.53 -8.61 20.12
CA THR A 199 0.61 -9.24 19.44
C THR A 199 0.17 -10.07 18.22
N GLU A 200 1.08 -10.28 17.26
CA GLU A 200 0.78 -11.08 16.06
C GLU A 200 0.37 -12.52 16.41
N SER A 201 0.99 -13.14 17.43
CA SER A 201 0.64 -14.47 17.90
C SER A 201 -0.79 -14.53 18.46
N LYS A 202 -1.17 -13.53 19.26
CA LYS A 202 -2.53 -13.40 19.78
C LYS A 202 -3.55 -13.14 18.68
N LEU A 203 -3.21 -12.30 17.68
CA LEU A 203 -4.07 -12.09 16.51
C LEU A 203 -4.29 -13.38 15.70
N LYS A 204 -3.26 -14.23 15.56
CA LYS A 204 -3.42 -15.55 14.90
C LYS A 204 -4.35 -16.46 15.70
N ALA A 205 -4.17 -16.54 17.02
CA ALA A 205 -5.03 -17.32 17.87
C ALA A 205 -6.49 -16.84 17.79
N MET A 206 -6.71 -15.52 17.86
CA MET A 206 -8.04 -14.92 17.69
C MET A 206 -8.65 -15.23 16.31
N ALA A 207 -7.86 -15.17 15.24
CA ALA A 207 -8.32 -15.50 13.88
C ALA A 207 -8.80 -16.95 13.78
N TYR A 208 -8.06 -17.88 14.37
CA TYR A 208 -8.47 -19.28 14.48
C TYR A 208 -9.81 -19.42 15.23
N GLN A 209 -9.91 -18.82 16.41
CA GLN A 209 -11.11 -18.88 17.24
C GLN A 209 -12.33 -18.26 16.54
N ILE A 210 -12.17 -17.10 15.89
CA ILE A 210 -13.25 -16.47 15.11
C ILE A 210 -13.69 -17.38 13.97
N SER A 211 -12.76 -17.93 13.21
CA SER A 211 -13.11 -18.83 12.11
C SER A 211 -13.84 -20.08 12.58
N THR A 212 -13.45 -20.64 13.72
CA THR A 212 -14.11 -21.78 14.35
C THR A 212 -15.52 -21.42 14.81
N ALA A 213 -15.69 -20.25 15.45
CA ALA A 213 -17.00 -19.77 15.90
C ALA A 213 -17.97 -19.55 14.73
N PHE A 214 -17.50 -18.93 13.64
CA PHE A 214 -18.33 -18.78 12.44
C PHE A 214 -18.61 -20.11 11.74
N THR A 215 -17.70 -21.06 11.76
CA THR A 215 -17.93 -22.42 11.22
C THR A 215 -19.05 -23.10 12.01
N GLN A 216 -18.97 -23.07 13.33
CA GLN A 216 -19.98 -23.65 14.19
C GLN A 216 -21.34 -22.96 14.02
N PHE A 217 -21.36 -21.64 13.97
CA PHE A 217 -22.58 -20.87 13.75
C PHE A 217 -23.25 -21.22 12.41
N GLN A 218 -22.50 -21.28 11.31
CA GLN A 218 -23.04 -21.67 10.01
C GLN A 218 -23.55 -23.10 10.01
N PHE A 219 -22.86 -24.03 10.69
CA PHE A 219 -23.28 -25.41 10.83
C PHE A 219 -24.59 -25.51 11.59
N ASP A 220 -24.69 -24.84 12.73
CA ASP A 220 -25.91 -24.86 13.59
C ASP A 220 -27.11 -24.26 12.84
N CYS A 221 -26.91 -23.12 12.13
CA CYS A 221 -27.97 -22.57 11.30
C CYS A 221 -28.38 -23.50 10.17
N THR A 222 -27.42 -24.14 9.47
CA THR A 222 -27.75 -25.09 8.40
C THR A 222 -28.53 -26.29 8.92
N HIS A 223 -28.12 -26.85 10.06
CA HIS A 223 -28.82 -27.99 10.68
C HIS A 223 -30.26 -27.63 11.08
N PHE A 224 -30.42 -26.42 11.62
CA PHE A 224 -31.73 -25.93 12.05
C PHE A 224 -32.69 -25.71 10.86
N PHE A 225 -32.17 -25.10 9.74
CA PHE A 225 -32.97 -24.78 8.57
C PHE A 225 -33.29 -25.99 7.67
N LYS A 226 -32.43 -27.01 7.71
CA LYS A 226 -32.60 -28.21 6.88
C LYS A 226 -33.98 -28.87 7.05
N ASN A 227 -34.58 -28.77 8.20
CA ASN A 227 -35.89 -29.36 8.51
C ASN A 227 -37.09 -28.53 8.04
N GLY A 228 -36.91 -27.25 7.66
CA GLY A 228 -37.96 -26.35 7.22
C GLY A 228 -37.80 -25.79 5.78
N MET A 229 -36.73 -26.21 5.08
CA MET A 229 -36.41 -25.67 3.75
C MET A 229 -36.65 -26.75 2.69
N ASN A 230 -37.32 -26.35 1.59
CA ASN A 230 -37.38 -27.21 0.43
C ASN A 230 -36.00 -27.15 -0.30
N THR A 231 -35.21 -28.22 -0.10
CA THR A 231 -33.85 -28.32 -0.70
C THR A 231 -33.87 -28.55 -2.21
N GLU A 232 -35.05 -28.74 -2.83
CA GLU A 232 -35.20 -28.85 -4.28
C GLU A 232 -35.51 -27.49 -4.94
N ASP A 233 -35.90 -26.48 -4.16
CA ASP A 233 -36.17 -25.12 -4.66
C ASP A 233 -34.91 -24.25 -4.56
N GLU A 234 -34.34 -23.90 -5.69
CA GLU A 234 -33.16 -23.04 -5.80
C GLU A 234 -33.40 -21.64 -5.19
N SER A 235 -34.61 -21.11 -5.25
CA SER A 235 -35.00 -19.83 -4.64
C SER A 235 -34.93 -19.87 -3.13
N ASP A 236 -35.35 -20.96 -2.52
CA ASP A 236 -35.30 -21.15 -1.06
C ASP A 236 -33.86 -21.29 -0.57
N ILE A 237 -33.05 -22.02 -1.34
CA ILE A 237 -31.60 -22.16 -1.05
C ILE A 237 -30.90 -20.80 -1.11
N GLN A 238 -31.16 -20.01 -2.16
CA GLN A 238 -30.56 -18.67 -2.28
C GLN A 238 -31.04 -17.72 -1.19
N GLY A 239 -32.33 -17.78 -0.83
CA GLY A 239 -32.89 -17.01 0.28
C GLY A 239 -32.24 -17.35 1.61
N TYR A 240 -32.00 -18.62 1.87
CA TYR A 240 -31.27 -19.09 3.05
C TYR A 240 -29.84 -18.56 3.11
N PHE A 241 -29.05 -18.68 2.03
CA PHE A 241 -27.68 -18.17 2.00
C PHE A 241 -27.62 -16.65 2.18
N LEU A 242 -28.59 -15.92 1.65
CA LEU A 242 -28.68 -14.47 1.87
C LEU A 242 -28.91 -14.15 3.36
N LYS A 243 -29.84 -14.85 4.03
CA LYS A 243 -30.09 -14.67 5.46
C LYS A 243 -28.89 -15.03 6.32
N LEU A 244 -28.23 -16.14 6.02
CA LEU A 244 -27.01 -16.55 6.71
C LEU A 244 -25.88 -15.50 6.54
N TYR A 245 -25.74 -14.95 5.32
CA TYR A 245 -24.80 -13.85 5.06
C TYR A 245 -25.16 -12.61 5.88
N GLU A 246 -26.41 -12.23 5.96
CA GLU A 246 -26.88 -11.09 6.74
C GLU A 246 -26.53 -11.27 8.22
N TRP A 247 -26.84 -12.40 8.83
CA TRP A 247 -26.53 -12.66 10.24
C TRP A 247 -25.03 -12.70 10.54
N CYS A 248 -24.28 -13.43 9.72
CA CYS A 248 -22.83 -13.44 9.85
C CYS A 248 -22.25 -12.03 9.70
N GLY A 249 -22.79 -11.22 8.79
CA GLY A 249 -22.37 -9.87 8.54
C GLY A 249 -22.64 -8.94 9.70
N GLU A 250 -23.81 -9.03 10.32
CA GLU A 250 -24.14 -8.21 11.47
C GLU A 250 -23.26 -8.54 12.69
N VAL A 251 -22.98 -9.82 12.93
CA VAL A 251 -21.99 -10.22 13.95
C VAL A 251 -20.62 -9.64 13.65
N ALA A 252 -20.17 -9.74 12.40
CA ALA A 252 -18.87 -9.20 11.98
C ALA A 252 -18.81 -7.67 12.11
N MET A 253 -19.88 -6.97 11.75
CA MET A 253 -19.98 -5.52 11.91
C MET A 253 -19.99 -5.10 13.38
N PHE A 254 -20.64 -5.87 14.24
CA PHE A 254 -20.62 -5.62 15.67
C PHE A 254 -19.21 -5.79 16.27
N ILE A 255 -18.44 -6.74 15.77
CA ILE A 255 -17.02 -6.88 16.11
C ILE A 255 -16.18 -5.70 15.55
N GLY A 256 -16.69 -4.97 14.56
CA GLY A 256 -15.98 -3.92 13.85
C GLY A 256 -15.07 -4.44 12.72
N LEU A 257 -15.35 -5.65 12.22
CA LEU A 257 -14.59 -6.30 11.14
C LEU A 257 -15.51 -6.55 9.93
N PRO A 258 -15.68 -5.58 9.02
CA PRO A 258 -16.64 -5.68 7.94
C PRO A 258 -16.34 -6.84 6.99
N ILE A 259 -17.42 -7.51 6.54
CA ILE A 259 -17.34 -8.58 5.54
C ILE A 259 -17.38 -8.04 4.11
N PRO A 260 -16.90 -8.82 3.12
CA PRO A 260 -16.99 -8.43 1.71
C PRO A 260 -18.41 -8.08 1.26
N HIS A 261 -18.54 -7.02 0.48
CA HIS A 261 -19.81 -6.55 -0.11
C HIS A 261 -20.88 -6.03 0.87
N TRP A 262 -20.58 -5.88 2.15
CA TRP A 262 -21.54 -5.37 3.14
C TRP A 262 -22.10 -4.00 2.80
N GLU A 263 -21.26 -3.08 2.31
CA GLU A 263 -21.69 -1.76 1.85
C GLU A 263 -22.78 -1.82 0.76
N LYS A 264 -22.79 -2.86 -0.07
CA LYS A 264 -23.84 -3.07 -1.10
C LYS A 264 -25.18 -3.41 -0.47
N LYS A 265 -25.17 -4.20 0.60
CA LYS A 265 -26.38 -4.51 1.38
C LYS A 265 -26.95 -3.23 1.98
N GLU A 266 -26.11 -2.45 2.66
CA GLU A 266 -26.52 -1.17 3.28
C GLU A 266 -27.10 -0.18 2.26
N GLN A 267 -26.63 -0.22 1.01
CA GLN A 267 -27.16 0.58 -0.10
C GLN A 267 -28.35 -0.06 -0.83
N ALA A 268 -28.95 -1.12 -0.27
CA ALA A 268 -30.04 -1.90 -0.87
C ALA A 268 -29.73 -2.41 -2.30
N LYS A 269 -28.46 -2.68 -2.62
CA LYS A 269 -28.04 -3.22 -3.91
C LYS A 269 -28.03 -4.75 -3.88
N ASN A 270 -28.49 -5.37 -4.96
CA ASN A 270 -28.44 -6.82 -5.09
C ASN A 270 -27.00 -7.35 -5.05
N ILE A 271 -26.74 -8.29 -4.17
CA ILE A 271 -25.48 -9.01 -4.09
C ILE A 271 -25.63 -10.33 -4.86
N LYS A 272 -24.68 -10.63 -5.74
CA LYS A 272 -24.68 -11.89 -6.50
C LYS A 272 -24.48 -13.07 -5.56
N SER A 273 -25.17 -14.19 -5.81
CA SER A 273 -25.08 -15.43 -5.03
C SER A 273 -23.63 -15.92 -4.88
N GLU A 274 -22.82 -15.88 -5.95
CA GLU A 274 -21.39 -16.22 -5.89
C GLU A 274 -20.60 -15.40 -4.85
N HIS A 275 -20.97 -14.14 -4.63
CA HIS A 275 -20.32 -13.27 -3.64
C HIS A 275 -20.77 -13.58 -2.22
N ILE A 276 -22.01 -14.00 -2.05
CA ILE A 276 -22.58 -14.46 -0.77
C ILE A 276 -21.84 -15.72 -0.33
N GLU A 277 -21.87 -16.76 -1.17
CA GLU A 277 -21.24 -18.05 -0.90
C GLU A 277 -19.75 -17.92 -0.61
N SER A 278 -19.02 -17.19 -1.48
CA SER A 278 -17.59 -16.96 -1.30
C SER A 278 -17.27 -16.18 -0.03
N THR A 279 -18.17 -15.32 0.44
CA THR A 279 -18.01 -14.60 1.71
C THR A 279 -18.21 -15.54 2.89
N LEU A 280 -19.28 -16.36 2.88
CA LEU A 280 -19.53 -17.34 3.92
C LEU A 280 -18.34 -18.31 4.10
N ILE A 281 -17.77 -18.81 2.99
CA ILE A 281 -16.56 -19.65 3.03
C ILE A 281 -15.35 -18.88 3.61
N ARG A 282 -15.21 -17.55 3.32
CA ARG A 282 -14.13 -16.75 3.92
C ARG A 282 -14.23 -16.64 5.42
N LEU A 283 -15.45 -16.53 5.96
CA LEU A 283 -15.68 -16.41 7.40
C LEU A 283 -15.21 -17.66 8.16
N THR A 284 -15.18 -18.84 7.53
CA THR A 284 -14.63 -20.07 8.12
C THR A 284 -13.10 -20.21 7.92
N CYS A 285 -12.42 -19.21 7.32
CA CYS A 285 -11.00 -19.28 7.00
C CYS A 285 -10.15 -18.44 7.96
N GLU A 286 -9.37 -19.10 8.83
CA GLU A 286 -8.42 -18.47 9.76
C GLU A 286 -7.47 -17.48 9.07
N LYS A 287 -6.87 -17.87 7.94
CA LYS A 287 -5.91 -17.04 7.20
C LYS A 287 -6.55 -15.76 6.67
N TRP A 288 -7.84 -15.81 6.34
CA TRP A 288 -8.59 -14.63 5.90
C TRP A 288 -8.79 -13.66 7.07
N TRP A 289 -9.26 -14.13 8.23
CA TRP A 289 -9.45 -13.33 9.43
C TRP A 289 -8.14 -12.71 9.92
N PHE A 290 -7.09 -13.51 9.99
CA PHE A 290 -5.77 -13.00 10.37
C PHE A 290 -5.31 -11.86 9.48
N LYS A 291 -5.46 -12.00 8.15
CA LYS A 291 -5.11 -10.94 7.21
C LYS A 291 -5.94 -9.67 7.44
N GLN A 292 -7.27 -9.79 7.61
CA GLN A 292 -8.15 -8.65 7.84
C GLN A 292 -7.76 -7.89 9.11
N MET A 293 -7.65 -8.60 10.22
CA MET A 293 -7.29 -7.99 11.51
C MET A 293 -5.92 -7.34 11.47
N ARG A 294 -4.93 -8.02 10.91
CA ARG A 294 -3.57 -7.46 10.78
C ARG A 294 -3.54 -6.20 9.91
N ASP A 295 -4.27 -6.18 8.81
CA ASP A 295 -4.28 -5.03 7.90
C ASP A 295 -4.98 -3.83 8.57
N ILE A 296 -6.06 -4.04 9.32
CA ILE A 296 -6.73 -2.99 10.11
C ILE A 296 -5.81 -2.49 11.21
N GLN A 297 -5.20 -3.39 12.00
CA GLN A 297 -4.28 -3.04 13.07
C GLN A 297 -3.11 -2.18 12.55
N LYS A 298 -2.48 -2.60 11.47
CA LYS A 298 -1.36 -1.88 10.88
C LYS A 298 -1.74 -0.48 10.38
N ARG A 299 -2.96 -0.33 9.82
CA ARG A 299 -3.48 0.98 9.43
C ARG A 299 -3.78 1.85 10.64
N MET A 300 -4.39 1.28 11.69
CA MET A 300 -4.66 1.99 12.93
C MET A 300 -3.37 2.52 13.57
N VAL A 301 -2.33 1.68 13.67
CA VAL A 301 -1.01 2.08 14.20
C VAL A 301 -0.39 3.21 13.37
N GLU A 302 -0.49 3.15 12.05
CA GLU A 302 0.00 4.23 11.18
C GLU A 302 -0.83 5.51 11.33
N HIS A 303 -2.14 5.39 11.49
CA HIS A 303 -3.03 6.54 11.71
C HIS A 303 -2.75 7.24 13.04
N ILE A 304 -2.46 6.48 14.09
CA ILE A 304 -1.98 7.02 15.37
C ILE A 304 -0.66 7.77 15.17
N ALA A 305 0.28 7.23 14.37
CA ALA A 305 1.54 7.92 14.07
C ALA A 305 1.31 9.26 13.34
N ILE A 306 0.34 9.32 12.42
CA ILE A 306 -0.09 10.56 11.76
C ILE A 306 -0.66 11.53 12.81
N ALA A 307 -1.56 11.08 13.68
CA ALA A 307 -2.16 11.91 14.74
C ALA A 307 -1.10 12.46 15.70
N CYS A 308 -0.08 11.67 16.02
CA CYS A 308 1.07 12.07 16.84
C CYS A 308 2.06 13.01 16.13
N GLY A 309 1.84 13.30 14.84
CA GLY A 309 2.73 14.16 14.06
C GLY A 309 4.09 13.54 13.72
N GLU A 310 4.22 12.20 13.74
CA GLU A 310 5.41 11.53 13.24
C GLU A 310 5.54 11.62 11.72
N VAL A 311 4.40 11.64 11.02
CA VAL A 311 4.33 11.74 9.56
C VAL A 311 4.20 13.21 9.17
N ARG A 312 5.33 13.82 8.84
CA ARG A 312 5.43 15.24 8.45
C ARG A 312 6.78 15.53 7.81
N ALA A 313 6.89 16.72 7.19
CA ALA A 313 8.18 17.26 6.78
C ALA A 313 9.19 17.28 7.95
N ASN A 314 10.44 17.05 7.66
CA ASN A 314 11.57 17.06 8.60
C ASN A 314 11.49 16.01 9.74
N ALA A 315 10.59 15.02 9.63
CA ALA A 315 10.50 13.88 10.53
C ALA A 315 10.45 12.57 9.75
N ALA A 316 9.28 12.24 9.21
CA ALA A 316 9.10 11.07 8.34
C ALA A 316 8.04 11.41 7.29
N SER A 317 8.46 11.89 6.12
CA SER A 317 7.55 12.23 5.04
C SER A 317 6.80 11.00 4.55
N TYR A 318 5.50 11.15 4.31
CA TYR A 318 4.55 10.21 3.70
C TYR A 318 4.12 9.02 4.57
N ILE A 319 5.05 8.42 5.33
CA ILE A 319 4.82 7.22 6.15
C ILE A 319 5.77 7.21 7.35
N SER A 320 5.30 6.75 8.50
CA SER A 320 6.14 6.65 9.71
C SER A 320 7.36 5.73 9.47
N ASN A 321 8.48 6.05 10.12
CA ASN A 321 9.72 5.29 9.95
C ASN A 321 9.54 3.80 10.31
N GLN A 322 8.75 3.49 11.34
CA GLN A 322 8.49 2.09 11.69
C GLN A 322 7.71 1.35 10.60
N SER A 323 6.62 1.94 10.09
CA SER A 323 5.86 1.32 9.01
C SER A 323 6.68 1.16 7.74
N PHE A 324 7.59 2.09 7.48
CA PHE A 324 8.55 1.99 6.39
C PHE A 324 9.53 0.82 6.58
N GLN A 325 10.12 0.68 7.76
CA GLN A 325 11.00 -0.45 8.10
C GLN A 325 10.29 -1.80 8.01
N GLU A 326 9.04 -1.90 8.50
CA GLU A 326 8.22 -3.10 8.37
C GLU A 326 7.98 -3.47 6.90
N TRP A 327 7.71 -2.46 6.06
CA TRP A 327 7.55 -2.66 4.62
C TRP A 327 8.85 -3.13 3.96
N GLN A 328 9.99 -2.53 4.29
CA GLN A 328 11.30 -2.95 3.76
C GLN A 328 11.63 -4.40 4.16
N LEU A 329 11.39 -4.78 5.41
CA LEU A 329 11.57 -6.15 5.88
C LEU A 329 10.68 -7.14 5.11
N GLN A 330 9.43 -6.75 4.83
CA GLN A 330 8.53 -7.58 4.03
C GLN A 330 9.03 -7.70 2.58
N GLN A 331 9.56 -6.64 1.97
CA GLN A 331 10.14 -6.71 0.63
C GLN A 331 11.36 -7.65 0.60
N ARG A 332 12.24 -7.60 1.60
CA ARG A 332 13.36 -8.55 1.72
C ARG A 332 12.86 -9.99 1.79
N LYS A 333 11.92 -10.30 2.67
CA LYS A 333 11.31 -11.63 2.78
C LYS A 333 10.68 -12.09 1.46
N ASN A 334 10.03 -11.19 0.72
CA ASN A 334 9.45 -11.49 -0.59
C ASN A 334 10.56 -11.85 -1.60
N HIS A 335 11.65 -11.10 -1.64
CA HIS A 335 12.77 -11.37 -2.53
C HIS A 335 13.48 -12.68 -2.17
N ASP A 336 13.67 -12.96 -0.87
CA ASP A 336 14.26 -14.22 -0.41
C ASP A 336 13.39 -15.41 -0.82
N TYR A 337 12.06 -15.28 -0.68
CA TYR A 337 11.12 -16.29 -1.19
C TYR A 337 11.28 -16.50 -2.70
N LEU A 338 11.32 -15.42 -3.50
CA LEU A 338 11.46 -15.50 -4.95
C LEU A 338 12.78 -16.19 -5.36
N ARG A 339 13.87 -15.96 -4.62
CA ARG A 339 15.17 -16.63 -4.86
C ARG A 339 15.18 -18.10 -4.43
N ALA A 340 14.39 -18.43 -3.41
CA ALA A 340 14.27 -19.81 -2.91
C ALA A 340 13.35 -20.70 -3.77
N MET A 341 12.69 -20.14 -4.78
CA MET A 341 11.71 -20.86 -5.60
C MET A 341 12.10 -20.87 -7.07
N ILE A 342 11.70 -21.93 -7.75
CA ILE A 342 11.75 -22.07 -9.21
C ILE A 342 10.36 -22.29 -9.77
N ILE A 343 10.18 -22.03 -11.05
CA ILE A 343 9.06 -22.55 -11.84
C ILE A 343 9.54 -23.68 -12.71
N GLU A 344 8.78 -24.73 -12.76
CA GLU A 344 9.03 -25.93 -13.54
C GLU A 344 7.88 -26.14 -14.51
N ASN A 345 8.20 -26.50 -15.76
CA ASN A 345 7.18 -26.88 -16.73
C ASN A 345 6.61 -28.24 -16.34
N ILE A 346 5.27 -28.34 -16.24
CA ILE A 346 4.57 -29.56 -15.79
C ILE A 346 4.77 -30.69 -16.82
N ASP A 347 4.79 -30.33 -18.11
CA ASP A 347 4.89 -31.29 -19.22
C ASP A 347 6.36 -31.69 -19.50
N ASN A 348 7.32 -30.86 -19.08
CA ASN A 348 8.76 -31.14 -19.20
C ASN A 348 9.51 -30.67 -17.94
N PRO A 349 9.70 -31.54 -16.94
CA PRO A 349 10.33 -31.13 -15.65
C PRO A 349 11.79 -30.69 -15.75
N GLU A 350 12.48 -30.94 -16.86
CA GLU A 350 13.84 -30.45 -17.11
C GLU A 350 13.83 -28.94 -17.42
N GLU A 351 12.70 -28.42 -17.89
CA GLU A 351 12.55 -26.97 -18.15
C GLU A 351 12.21 -26.24 -16.86
N GLN A 352 13.23 -25.73 -16.22
CA GLN A 352 13.15 -25.01 -14.96
C GLN A 352 13.72 -23.59 -15.09
N VAL A 353 13.11 -22.62 -14.42
CA VAL A 353 13.53 -21.20 -14.41
C VAL A 353 13.45 -20.64 -13.00
N GLU A 354 14.40 -19.82 -12.60
CA GLU A 354 14.34 -19.11 -11.31
C GLU A 354 13.14 -18.17 -11.24
N LEU A 355 12.37 -18.25 -10.17
CA LEU A 355 11.20 -17.38 -9.98
C LEU A 355 11.63 -15.90 -9.84
N PHE A 356 12.83 -15.65 -9.30
CA PHE A 356 13.38 -14.29 -9.18
C PHE A 356 13.70 -13.71 -10.57
N ASP A 357 14.23 -14.49 -11.51
CA ASP A 357 14.47 -14.05 -12.88
C ASP A 357 13.16 -13.69 -13.60
N MET A 358 12.12 -14.47 -13.36
CA MET A 358 10.78 -14.15 -13.88
C MET A 358 10.23 -12.86 -13.30
N PHE A 359 10.47 -12.60 -12.01
CA PHE A 359 10.12 -11.32 -11.39
C PHE A 359 10.87 -10.15 -12.06
N LEU A 360 12.20 -10.27 -12.24
CA LEU A 360 13.01 -9.22 -12.88
C LEU A 360 12.55 -8.89 -14.30
N LYS A 361 12.03 -9.90 -15.03
CA LYS A 361 11.53 -9.78 -16.40
C LYS A 361 10.02 -9.47 -16.49
N SER A 362 9.33 -9.28 -15.38
CA SER A 362 7.88 -9.02 -15.34
C SER A 362 7.56 -7.54 -15.09
N SER A 363 6.31 -7.16 -15.34
CA SER A 363 5.78 -5.84 -14.96
C SER A 363 5.72 -5.59 -13.44
N SER A 364 6.07 -6.59 -12.60
CA SER A 364 6.28 -6.43 -11.17
C SER A 364 7.62 -5.73 -10.86
N ASN A 365 8.58 -5.80 -11.79
CA ASN A 365 9.81 -5.01 -11.72
C ASN A 365 9.48 -3.52 -11.93
N PRO A 366 9.83 -2.62 -10.99
CA PRO A 366 9.52 -1.21 -11.08
C PRO A 366 10.03 -0.54 -12.36
N ALA A 367 11.25 -0.86 -12.79
CA ALA A 367 11.84 -0.28 -13.99
C ALA A 367 11.06 -0.67 -15.26
N LEU A 368 10.71 -1.95 -15.42
CA LEU A 368 9.92 -2.40 -16.54
C LEU A 368 8.50 -1.84 -16.52
N ARG A 369 7.92 -1.72 -15.35
CA ARG A 369 6.61 -1.10 -15.17
C ARG A 369 6.62 0.39 -15.57
N ARG A 370 7.66 1.14 -15.19
CA ARG A 370 7.84 2.52 -15.63
C ARG A 370 7.95 2.61 -17.14
N ASN A 371 8.83 1.80 -17.75
CA ASN A 371 9.03 1.80 -19.21
C ASN A 371 7.72 1.50 -19.95
N GLU A 372 6.96 0.51 -19.52
CA GLU A 372 5.64 0.21 -20.10
C GLU A 372 4.68 1.41 -19.99
N MET A 373 4.67 2.11 -18.85
CA MET A 373 3.81 3.30 -18.69
C MET A 373 4.25 4.43 -19.63
N MET A 374 5.56 4.63 -19.81
CA MET A 374 6.09 5.64 -20.73
C MET A 374 5.73 5.35 -22.20
N VAL A 375 5.85 4.09 -22.64
CA VAL A 375 5.42 3.67 -23.99
C VAL A 375 3.92 3.97 -24.20
N ARG A 376 3.09 3.65 -23.20
CA ARG A 376 1.66 3.93 -23.28
C ARG A 376 1.33 5.40 -23.32
N LEU A 377 2.01 6.21 -22.50
CA LEU A 377 1.79 7.66 -22.46
C LEU A 377 2.18 8.30 -23.78
N ARG A 378 3.33 7.90 -24.32
CA ARG A 378 3.79 8.37 -25.63
C ARG A 378 2.76 8.05 -26.72
N GLY A 379 2.27 6.80 -26.78
CA GLY A 379 1.27 6.44 -27.77
C GLY A 379 -0.07 7.15 -27.56
N LEU A 380 -0.48 7.48 -26.30
CA LEU A 380 -1.66 8.32 -26.06
C LEU A 380 -1.45 9.76 -26.55
N GLU A 381 -0.24 10.30 -26.42
CA GLU A 381 0.11 11.64 -26.90
C GLU A 381 0.14 11.70 -28.44
N GLU A 382 0.82 10.75 -29.09
CA GLU A 382 0.85 10.62 -30.54
C GLU A 382 -0.57 10.53 -31.12
N TRP A 383 -1.41 9.66 -30.54
CA TRP A 383 -2.81 9.54 -30.96
C TRP A 383 -3.63 10.82 -30.71
N ALA A 384 -3.34 11.56 -29.64
CA ALA A 384 -3.98 12.85 -29.35
C ALA A 384 -3.64 13.91 -30.41
N GLU A 385 -2.40 13.96 -30.84
CA GLU A 385 -1.95 14.88 -31.88
C GLU A 385 -2.60 14.63 -33.23
N GLU A 386 -2.71 13.35 -33.62
CA GLU A 386 -3.38 12.93 -34.86
C GLU A 386 -4.90 13.20 -34.86
N ASN A 387 -5.53 13.19 -33.69
CA ASN A 387 -6.98 13.35 -33.51
C ASN A 387 -7.40 14.72 -32.97
N ASN A 388 -6.53 15.74 -33.04
CA ASN A 388 -6.79 17.11 -32.59
C ASN A 388 -7.32 17.19 -31.16
N ASN A 389 -6.75 16.40 -30.24
CA ASN A 389 -7.04 16.46 -28.80
C ASN A 389 -5.98 17.30 -28.09
N GLU A 390 -6.43 18.09 -27.11
CA GLU A 390 -5.56 18.89 -26.28
C GLU A 390 -5.26 18.22 -24.95
N ALA A 391 -4.06 18.46 -24.42
CA ALA A 391 -3.59 17.90 -23.17
C ALA A 391 -3.79 18.90 -22.02
N LEU A 392 -4.49 18.43 -20.98
CA LEU A 392 -4.68 19.15 -19.72
C LEU A 392 -3.96 18.41 -18.59
N PHE A 393 -3.20 19.14 -17.79
CA PHE A 393 -2.63 18.62 -16.55
C PHE A 393 -3.44 19.11 -15.36
N LEU A 394 -4.15 18.18 -14.70
CA LEU A 394 -5.11 18.44 -13.65
C LEU A 394 -4.53 18.03 -12.30
N THR A 395 -4.53 18.92 -11.33
CA THR A 395 -4.22 18.59 -9.93
C THR A 395 -5.48 18.62 -9.08
N LEU A 396 -5.76 17.55 -8.37
CA LEU A 396 -6.90 17.40 -7.46
C LEU A 396 -6.41 17.14 -6.05
N THR A 397 -6.70 18.07 -5.12
CA THR A 397 -6.33 17.98 -3.70
C THR A 397 -7.58 17.99 -2.82
N ALA A 398 -7.53 17.28 -1.70
CA ALA A 398 -8.61 17.27 -0.71
C ALA A 398 -8.69 18.59 0.08
N PRO A 399 -9.83 18.92 0.72
CA PRO A 399 -9.97 20.07 1.62
C PRO A 399 -9.00 20.04 2.80
N SER A 400 -8.80 21.21 3.43
CA SER A 400 -7.90 21.34 4.59
C SER A 400 -8.27 20.43 5.76
N SER A 401 -9.56 20.13 5.94
CA SER A 401 -10.07 19.22 6.97
C SER A 401 -9.56 17.76 6.85
N PHE A 402 -9.00 17.38 5.70
CA PHE A 402 -8.39 16.07 5.48
C PHE A 402 -6.90 16.00 5.82
N HIS A 403 -6.24 17.16 6.00
CA HIS A 403 -4.81 17.26 6.23
C HIS A 403 -4.46 17.22 7.72
N ALA A 404 -3.60 16.26 8.09
CA ALA A 404 -3.21 16.04 9.48
C ALA A 404 -2.07 16.93 9.99
N GLY A 405 -1.71 18.01 9.28
CA GLY A 405 -0.64 18.93 9.68
C GLY A 405 -0.72 19.33 11.16
N ASN A 406 0.42 19.43 11.85
CA ASN A 406 0.48 19.67 13.30
C ASN A 406 -0.25 20.93 13.78
N SER A 407 -0.27 21.99 12.97
CA SER A 407 -0.96 23.24 13.24
C SER A 407 -2.43 23.22 12.79
N ASN A 408 -2.87 22.17 12.10
CA ASN A 408 -4.23 22.13 11.57
C ASN A 408 -5.24 21.64 12.59
N LYS A 409 -5.89 22.56 13.28
CA LYS A 409 -6.97 22.29 14.23
C LYS A 409 -8.25 21.78 13.53
N LYS A 410 -8.41 22.03 12.22
CA LYS A 410 -9.58 21.60 11.42
C LYS A 410 -9.54 20.14 11.02
N TRP A 411 -8.39 19.46 11.17
CA TRP A 411 -8.30 18.05 10.79
C TRP A 411 -9.42 17.21 11.42
N SER A 412 -10.20 16.54 10.59
CA SER A 412 -11.36 15.74 11.00
C SER A 412 -11.00 14.34 11.50
N GLY A 413 -9.72 13.97 11.48
CA GLY A 413 -9.27 12.63 11.82
C GLY A 413 -9.27 11.66 10.62
N VAL A 414 -9.60 12.11 9.42
CA VAL A 414 -9.65 11.25 8.21
C VAL A 414 -8.26 10.67 7.89
N ASN A 415 -8.22 9.37 7.56
CA ASN A 415 -7.01 8.68 7.17
C ASN A 415 -6.76 8.77 5.65
N PRO A 416 -5.53 8.46 5.17
CA PRO A 416 -5.20 8.56 3.74
C PRO A 416 -6.05 7.68 2.82
N ARG A 417 -6.54 6.52 3.28
CA ARG A 417 -7.42 5.67 2.47
C ARG A 417 -8.79 6.30 2.24
N ASP A 418 -9.36 6.92 3.28
CA ASP A 418 -10.67 7.57 3.16
C ASP A 418 -10.57 8.86 2.37
N THR A 419 -9.45 9.59 2.49
CA THR A 419 -9.14 10.70 1.58
C THR A 419 -9.05 10.23 0.13
N GLN A 420 -8.39 9.11 -0.13
CA GLN A 420 -8.35 8.51 -1.47
C GLN A 420 -9.76 8.13 -1.98
N ASN A 421 -10.63 7.63 -1.11
CA ASN A 421 -12.01 7.32 -1.45
C ASN A 421 -12.80 8.60 -1.79
N TYR A 422 -12.58 9.69 -1.06
CA TYR A 422 -13.14 11.00 -1.37
C TYR A 422 -12.70 11.48 -2.77
N LEU A 423 -11.41 11.46 -3.07
CA LEU A 423 -10.90 11.86 -4.39
C LEU A 423 -11.47 10.97 -5.51
N ASN A 424 -11.61 9.66 -5.27
CA ASN A 424 -12.27 8.75 -6.21
C ASN A 424 -13.73 9.15 -6.45
N LYS A 425 -14.48 9.54 -5.41
CA LYS A 425 -15.87 9.98 -5.52
C LYS A 425 -16.00 11.26 -6.36
N VAL A 426 -15.15 12.26 -6.08
CA VAL A 426 -15.09 13.50 -6.88
C VAL A 426 -14.82 13.19 -8.35
N TRP A 427 -13.85 12.32 -8.63
CA TRP A 427 -13.50 11.93 -9.99
C TRP A 427 -14.61 11.15 -10.70
N GLN A 428 -15.31 10.26 -10.01
CA GLN A 428 -16.47 9.54 -10.54
C GLN A 428 -17.60 10.50 -10.89
N GLN A 429 -17.91 11.46 -10.05
CA GLN A 429 -18.92 12.48 -10.30
C GLN A 429 -18.54 13.38 -11.49
N PHE A 430 -17.29 13.82 -11.56
CA PHE A 430 -16.77 14.57 -12.71
C PHE A 430 -16.94 13.76 -14.01
N ARG A 431 -16.50 12.50 -14.05
CA ARG A 431 -16.67 11.63 -15.21
C ARG A 431 -18.13 11.42 -15.59
N ALA A 432 -19.02 11.28 -14.62
CA ALA A 432 -20.46 11.13 -14.87
C ALA A 432 -21.06 12.38 -15.51
N LEU A 433 -20.60 13.58 -15.13
CA LEU A 433 -21.03 14.84 -15.76
C LEU A 433 -20.57 14.95 -17.19
N LEU A 434 -19.33 14.56 -17.48
CA LEU A 434 -18.80 14.53 -18.86
C LEU A 434 -19.57 13.52 -19.72
N ALA A 435 -19.83 12.32 -19.20
CA ALA A 435 -20.59 11.30 -19.90
C ALA A 435 -22.04 11.74 -20.24
N LYS A 436 -22.69 12.52 -19.35
CA LYS A 436 -24.02 13.10 -19.63
C LYS A 436 -24.01 14.11 -20.78
N ARG A 437 -22.83 14.64 -21.14
CA ARG A 437 -22.62 15.59 -22.24
C ARG A 437 -21.98 14.95 -23.45
N ASP A 438 -21.83 13.63 -23.45
CA ASP A 438 -21.09 12.83 -24.43
C ASP A 438 -19.63 13.28 -24.63
N ILE A 439 -19.06 13.96 -23.65
CA ILE A 439 -17.65 14.36 -23.65
C ILE A 439 -16.80 13.18 -23.19
N LYS A 440 -15.98 12.69 -24.08
CA LYS A 440 -15.05 11.57 -23.81
C LYS A 440 -13.64 12.12 -23.63
N PHE A 441 -12.87 11.50 -22.75
CA PHE A 441 -11.49 11.83 -22.51
C PHE A 441 -10.70 10.59 -22.08
N TYR A 442 -9.40 10.64 -22.25
CA TYR A 442 -8.49 9.55 -21.91
C TYR A 442 -7.18 10.09 -21.35
N GLY A 443 -6.39 9.22 -20.73
CA GLY A 443 -5.13 9.62 -20.13
C GLY A 443 -4.71 8.76 -18.95
N MET A 444 -4.01 9.39 -18.00
CA MET A 444 -3.48 8.71 -16.82
C MET A 444 -3.52 9.62 -15.59
N ARG A 445 -3.82 9.05 -14.42
CA ARG A 445 -3.63 9.73 -13.14
C ARG A 445 -2.59 9.03 -12.25
N VAL A 446 -1.90 9.85 -11.47
CA VAL A 446 -0.98 9.43 -10.41
C VAL A 446 -1.55 9.92 -9.08
N ALA A 447 -1.58 9.06 -8.07
CA ALA A 447 -1.88 9.43 -6.69
C ALA A 447 -0.58 9.53 -5.90
N GLU A 448 -0.32 10.69 -5.33
CA GLU A 448 0.85 11.00 -4.52
C GLU A 448 0.47 11.36 -3.08
N PRO A 449 1.33 11.13 -2.09
CA PRO A 449 1.12 11.66 -0.75
C PRO A 449 1.68 13.07 -0.60
N HIS A 450 0.98 13.93 0.13
CA HIS A 450 1.60 15.07 0.79
C HIS A 450 2.50 14.62 1.95
N LYS A 451 3.31 15.53 2.48
CA LYS A 451 4.26 15.24 3.59
C LYS A 451 3.61 14.62 4.83
N ASP A 452 2.34 14.89 5.06
CA ASP A 452 1.51 14.32 6.13
C ASP A 452 0.83 12.99 5.79
N GLY A 453 1.08 12.46 4.58
CA GLY A 453 0.50 11.22 4.06
C GLY A 453 -0.85 11.40 3.37
N THR A 454 -1.42 12.60 3.33
CA THR A 454 -2.71 12.86 2.65
C THR A 454 -2.54 12.74 1.13
N PRO A 455 -3.35 11.91 0.43
CA PRO A 455 -3.24 11.78 -1.03
C PRO A 455 -3.74 13.01 -1.78
N HIS A 456 -3.06 13.30 -2.88
CA HIS A 456 -3.54 14.18 -3.95
C HIS A 456 -3.25 13.54 -5.30
N TRP A 457 -3.87 14.04 -6.36
CA TRP A 457 -3.77 13.47 -7.69
C TRP A 457 -3.21 14.44 -8.70
N HIS A 458 -2.36 13.92 -9.56
CA HIS A 458 -1.98 14.52 -10.81
C HIS A 458 -2.53 13.69 -11.96
N ALA A 459 -3.24 14.32 -12.88
CA ALA A 459 -3.87 13.62 -13.99
C ALA A 459 -3.55 14.33 -15.31
N LEU A 460 -2.99 13.58 -16.24
CA LEU A 460 -2.89 14.00 -17.64
C LEU A 460 -4.15 13.55 -18.36
N ALA A 461 -4.90 14.50 -18.93
CA ALA A 461 -6.14 14.25 -19.62
C ALA A 461 -6.07 14.79 -21.05
N TYR A 462 -6.31 13.93 -22.02
CA TYR A 462 -6.49 14.34 -23.42
C TYR A 462 -7.98 14.49 -23.71
N VAL A 463 -8.36 15.65 -24.21
CA VAL A 463 -9.74 16.06 -24.46
C VAL A 463 -9.88 16.63 -25.86
N PRO A 464 -11.02 16.46 -26.56
CA PRO A 464 -11.27 17.16 -27.82
C PRO A 464 -11.14 18.68 -27.61
N ALA A 465 -10.47 19.37 -28.54
CA ALA A 465 -10.16 20.79 -28.42
C ALA A 465 -11.42 21.64 -28.17
N GLU A 466 -12.56 21.31 -28.84
CA GLU A 466 -13.85 21.98 -28.71
C GLU A 466 -14.48 21.86 -27.31
N HIS A 467 -14.11 20.86 -26.54
CA HIS A 467 -14.69 20.62 -25.20
C HIS A 467 -13.77 21.05 -24.05
N LYS A 468 -12.60 21.56 -24.33
CA LYS A 468 -11.58 21.89 -23.34
C LYS A 468 -12.09 22.77 -22.20
N GLU A 469 -12.69 23.90 -22.54
CA GLU A 469 -13.18 24.87 -21.54
C GLU A 469 -14.29 24.28 -20.66
N GLU A 470 -15.18 23.50 -21.25
CA GLU A 470 -16.25 22.84 -20.50
C GLU A 470 -15.68 21.78 -19.53
N VAL A 471 -14.67 21.02 -19.96
CA VAL A 471 -13.97 20.05 -19.09
C VAL A 471 -13.30 20.76 -17.90
N ILE A 472 -12.61 21.88 -18.14
CA ILE A 472 -12.00 22.68 -17.09
C ILE A 472 -13.05 23.19 -16.10
N ARG A 473 -14.14 23.75 -16.61
CA ARG A 473 -15.23 24.28 -15.80
C ARG A 473 -15.85 23.19 -14.90
N LEU A 474 -16.17 22.02 -15.45
CA LEU A 474 -16.78 20.91 -14.73
C LEU A 474 -15.81 20.30 -13.71
N PHE A 475 -14.53 20.23 -14.04
CA PHE A 475 -13.49 19.77 -13.10
C PHE A 475 -13.42 20.67 -11.88
N LYS A 476 -13.28 21.99 -12.08
CA LYS A 476 -13.26 23.00 -11.00
C LYS A 476 -14.52 22.94 -10.16
N GLN A 477 -15.68 22.86 -10.80
CA GLN A 477 -16.97 22.74 -10.12
C GLN A 477 -17.00 21.55 -9.15
N LYS A 478 -16.54 20.37 -9.58
CA LYS A 478 -16.55 19.16 -8.73
C LYS A 478 -15.46 19.12 -7.69
N ALA A 479 -14.28 19.64 -7.99
CA ALA A 479 -13.20 19.74 -7.05
C ALA A 479 -13.48 20.68 -5.87
N LEU A 480 -14.29 21.73 -6.11
CA LEU A 480 -14.64 22.75 -5.11
C LEU A 480 -16.01 22.54 -4.46
N GLU A 481 -16.72 21.46 -4.73
CA GLU A 481 -18.06 21.20 -4.20
C GLU A 481 -18.10 21.12 -2.67
N LEU A 482 -17.07 20.52 -2.05
CA LEU A 482 -16.90 20.49 -0.59
C LEU A 482 -15.88 21.54 -0.18
N ASP A 483 -16.24 22.42 0.77
CA ASP A 483 -15.37 23.45 1.35
C ASP A 483 -14.66 24.34 0.28
N GLY A 484 -15.32 24.62 -0.84
CA GLY A 484 -14.75 25.40 -1.96
C GLY A 484 -14.55 26.87 -1.64
N ASN A 485 -15.17 27.39 -0.57
CA ASN A 485 -15.04 28.75 -0.06
C ASN A 485 -13.84 28.94 0.89
N GLU A 486 -13.07 27.89 1.18
CA GLU A 486 -11.83 28.02 1.96
C GLU A 486 -10.85 28.94 1.24
N LYS A 487 -10.16 29.79 2.03
CA LYS A 487 -9.14 30.70 1.48
C LYS A 487 -8.06 29.92 0.71
N GLY A 488 -7.88 30.23 -0.58
CA GLY A 488 -6.93 29.57 -1.47
C GLY A 488 -7.41 28.22 -2.03
N ALA A 489 -8.67 27.80 -1.81
CA ALA A 489 -9.18 26.54 -2.34
C ALA A 489 -9.12 26.48 -3.87
N ALA A 490 -9.49 27.56 -4.56
CA ALA A 490 -9.45 27.63 -6.03
C ALA A 490 -8.04 27.47 -6.58
N ASP A 491 -7.03 28.02 -5.90
CA ASP A 491 -5.64 28.05 -6.37
C ASP A 491 -4.89 26.75 -6.08
N HIS A 492 -5.21 26.08 -4.96
CA HIS A 492 -4.42 24.97 -4.46
C HIS A 492 -5.10 23.59 -4.63
N ARG A 493 -6.44 23.55 -4.74
CA ARG A 493 -7.17 22.29 -4.75
C ARG A 493 -7.50 21.75 -6.14
N CYS A 494 -7.60 22.64 -7.12
CA CYS A 494 -8.03 22.28 -8.48
C CYS A 494 -7.22 23.02 -9.55
N LYS A 495 -5.88 22.92 -9.46
CA LYS A 495 -5.00 23.53 -10.46
C LYS A 495 -5.17 22.83 -11.79
N VAL A 496 -5.30 23.63 -12.85
CA VAL A 496 -5.33 23.19 -14.26
C VAL A 496 -4.19 23.88 -14.97
N GLU A 497 -3.34 23.11 -15.61
CA GLU A 497 -2.27 23.59 -16.46
C GLU A 497 -2.49 23.04 -17.87
N GLU A 498 -2.47 23.91 -18.86
CA GLU A 498 -2.44 23.51 -20.26
C GLU A 498 -1.02 23.08 -20.62
N CYS A 499 -0.90 21.94 -21.27
CA CYS A 499 0.41 21.44 -21.67
C CYS A 499 0.88 22.22 -22.89
N ASP A 500 1.81 23.13 -22.69
CA ASP A 500 2.41 23.94 -23.74
C ASP A 500 3.45 23.12 -24.52
N LYS A 501 3.15 22.81 -25.78
CA LYS A 501 4.04 22.04 -26.67
C LYS A 501 5.40 22.69 -26.88
N THR A 502 5.51 24.01 -26.73
CA THR A 502 6.79 24.73 -26.86
C THR A 502 7.73 24.47 -25.68
N LYS A 503 7.18 24.08 -24.52
CA LYS A 503 7.93 23.76 -23.29
C LYS A 503 8.25 22.28 -23.13
N GLY A 504 7.67 21.43 -23.97
CA GLY A 504 7.90 19.99 -23.94
C GLY A 504 6.65 19.17 -24.22
N SER A 505 6.81 17.83 -24.28
CA SER A 505 5.71 16.93 -24.51
C SER A 505 4.78 16.82 -23.29
N ALA A 506 3.49 16.57 -23.51
CA ALA A 506 2.52 16.35 -22.43
C ALA A 506 2.93 15.15 -21.54
N THR A 507 3.53 14.14 -22.15
CA THR A 507 4.11 12.99 -21.43
C THR A 507 5.22 13.42 -20.47
N ALA A 508 6.03 14.43 -20.79
CA ALA A 508 7.10 14.92 -19.92
C ALA A 508 6.56 15.51 -18.60
N TYR A 509 5.42 16.18 -18.64
CA TYR A 509 4.78 16.72 -17.42
C TYR A 509 4.47 15.62 -16.39
N ILE A 510 3.97 14.47 -16.82
CA ILE A 510 3.61 13.37 -15.91
C ILE A 510 4.78 12.40 -15.65
N ALA A 511 5.80 12.37 -16.54
CA ALA A 511 6.96 11.48 -16.40
C ALA A 511 7.73 11.70 -15.08
N LYS A 512 7.88 12.97 -14.65
CA LYS A 512 8.51 13.35 -13.38
C LYS A 512 7.79 12.65 -12.20
N TYR A 513 6.45 12.67 -12.19
CA TYR A 513 5.65 12.05 -11.14
C TYR A 513 5.73 10.51 -11.18
N ILE A 514 5.82 9.94 -12.37
CA ILE A 514 6.02 8.49 -12.52
C ILE A 514 7.37 8.06 -11.96
N ALA A 515 8.46 8.74 -12.35
CA ALA A 515 9.80 8.44 -11.87
C ALA A 515 9.92 8.62 -10.36
N LYS A 516 9.43 9.73 -9.81
CA LYS A 516 9.42 10.06 -8.38
C LYS A 516 8.68 9.00 -7.53
N ASN A 517 7.65 8.37 -8.09
CA ASN A 517 6.78 7.43 -7.36
C ASN A 517 7.10 5.95 -7.60
N ILE A 518 7.94 5.61 -8.57
CA ILE A 518 8.26 4.21 -8.89
C ILE A 518 9.65 3.81 -8.41
N ASP A 519 10.70 4.47 -8.90
CA ASP A 519 12.09 4.05 -8.70
C ASP A 519 13.11 5.19 -8.60
N GLY A 520 12.70 6.45 -8.77
CA GLY A 520 13.60 7.61 -8.77
C GLY A 520 14.54 7.69 -9.97
N PHE A 521 14.26 6.96 -11.06
CA PHE A 521 15.10 6.90 -12.25
C PHE A 521 15.19 8.25 -12.97
N ALA A 522 16.35 8.53 -13.58
CA ALA A 522 16.70 9.77 -14.30
C ALA A 522 16.71 11.05 -13.44
N LEU A 523 16.52 10.92 -12.15
CA LEU A 523 16.58 12.01 -11.19
C LEU A 523 17.78 11.84 -10.23
N ALA A 524 18.78 11.04 -10.63
CA ALA A 524 19.97 10.79 -9.85
C ALA A 524 20.77 12.09 -9.66
N GLY A 525 20.94 12.53 -8.40
CA GLY A 525 21.58 13.81 -8.05
C GLY A 525 20.59 14.92 -7.71
N GLU A 526 19.31 14.78 -8.05
CA GLU A 526 18.26 15.67 -7.56
C GLU A 526 17.78 15.23 -6.18
N VAL A 527 17.46 16.18 -5.33
CA VAL A 527 16.75 15.95 -4.06
C VAL A 527 15.25 16.13 -4.28
N SER A 528 14.46 15.55 -3.38
CA SER A 528 13.02 15.71 -3.44
C SER A 528 12.63 17.19 -3.29
N ASP A 529 11.85 17.74 -4.21
CA ASP A 529 11.29 19.09 -4.10
C ASP A 529 10.50 19.29 -2.79
N GLU A 530 9.95 18.20 -2.27
CA GLU A 530 9.13 18.23 -1.05
C GLU A 530 9.93 17.98 0.22
N ASP A 531 11.02 17.20 0.16
CA ASP A 531 11.90 16.92 1.30
C ASP A 531 13.35 16.86 0.83
N PRO A 532 14.09 17.98 0.90
CA PRO A 532 15.47 18.06 0.45
C PRO A 532 16.44 17.12 1.20
N THR A 533 16.01 16.53 2.31
CA THR A 533 16.83 15.57 3.08
C THR A 533 16.77 14.15 2.53
N LEU A 534 15.83 13.88 1.61
CA LEU A 534 15.63 12.55 1.02
C LEU A 534 16.19 12.48 -0.40
N SER A 535 16.95 11.42 -0.67
CA SER A 535 17.26 11.05 -2.06
C SER A 535 15.96 10.68 -2.79
N LEU A 536 15.89 10.91 -4.09
CA LEU A 536 14.69 10.57 -4.87
C LEU A 536 14.40 9.06 -4.88
N HIS A 537 15.44 8.23 -4.73
CA HIS A 537 15.27 6.79 -4.55
C HIS A 537 14.57 6.45 -3.23
N ASP A 538 15.02 7.02 -2.10
CA ASP A 538 14.40 6.80 -0.79
C ASP A 538 12.99 7.37 -0.75
N ASN A 539 12.76 8.50 -1.41
CA ASN A 539 11.44 9.08 -1.62
C ASN A 539 10.50 8.09 -2.32
N ALA A 540 10.93 7.51 -3.45
CA ALA A 540 10.13 6.52 -4.18
C ALA A 540 9.80 5.29 -3.33
N LEU A 541 10.75 4.79 -2.51
CA LEU A 541 10.51 3.67 -1.61
C LEU A 541 9.48 4.02 -0.52
N ARG A 542 9.56 5.21 0.08
CA ARG A 542 8.58 5.68 1.08
C ARG A 542 7.19 5.83 0.48
N VAL A 543 7.08 6.40 -0.71
CA VAL A 543 5.79 6.56 -1.40
C VAL A 543 5.18 5.20 -1.77
N ARG A 544 5.98 4.22 -2.18
CA ARG A 544 5.52 2.84 -2.42
C ARG A 544 5.05 2.16 -1.13
N ALA A 545 5.78 2.36 -0.03
CA ALA A 545 5.40 1.84 1.29
C ALA A 545 4.08 2.45 1.76
N TRP A 546 3.90 3.78 1.61
CA TRP A 546 2.64 4.48 1.87
C TRP A 546 1.48 3.90 1.07
N ALA A 547 1.64 3.78 -0.25
CA ALA A 547 0.61 3.22 -1.12
C ALA A 547 0.24 1.78 -0.72
N SER A 548 1.23 0.97 -0.35
CA SER A 548 1.03 -0.40 0.14
C SER A 548 0.28 -0.43 1.49
N ARG A 549 0.64 0.45 2.44
CA ARG A 549 0.00 0.53 3.76
C ARG A 549 -1.48 0.87 3.66
N TRP A 550 -1.81 1.85 2.84
CA TRP A 550 -3.18 2.34 2.70
C TRP A 550 -4.00 1.64 1.61
N GLY A 551 -3.36 0.74 0.83
CA GLY A 551 -4.02 0.05 -0.29
C GLY A 551 -4.42 1.01 -1.41
N ILE A 552 -3.59 2.01 -1.70
CA ILE A 552 -3.84 3.04 -2.70
C ILE A 552 -3.26 2.59 -4.05
N ARG A 553 -4.10 2.61 -5.09
CA ARG A 553 -3.66 2.42 -6.46
C ARG A 553 -3.06 3.72 -7.00
N GLN A 554 -1.72 3.80 -7.03
CA GLN A 554 -1.01 5.02 -7.41
C GLN A 554 -1.25 5.41 -8.87
N PHE A 555 -1.17 4.47 -9.80
CA PHE A 555 -1.22 4.72 -11.24
C PHE A 555 -2.48 4.12 -11.85
N GLN A 556 -3.22 4.93 -12.60
CA GLN A 556 -4.41 4.46 -13.28
C GLN A 556 -4.60 5.16 -14.62
N PHE A 557 -4.58 4.37 -15.70
CA PHE A 557 -4.99 4.81 -17.02
C PHE A 557 -6.52 4.77 -17.14
N TYR A 558 -7.05 5.66 -17.91
CA TYR A 558 -8.46 5.71 -18.31
C TYR A 558 -8.54 5.98 -19.83
N GLY A 559 -9.43 5.30 -20.52
CA GLY A 559 -9.39 5.19 -21.98
C GLY A 559 -8.22 4.32 -22.46
N GLY A 560 -7.96 4.35 -23.75
CA GLY A 560 -6.92 3.61 -24.42
C GLY A 560 -7.18 2.11 -24.58
N ALA A 561 -6.36 1.47 -25.38
CA ALA A 561 -6.45 0.05 -25.68
C ALA A 561 -5.99 -0.84 -24.50
N SER A 562 -6.35 -2.13 -24.55
CA SER A 562 -6.09 -3.09 -23.49
C SER A 562 -4.60 -3.43 -23.35
N ILE A 563 -3.97 -3.02 -22.24
CA ILE A 563 -2.57 -3.38 -21.96
C ILE A 563 -2.36 -4.90 -21.78
N SER A 564 -3.37 -5.63 -21.33
CA SER A 564 -3.26 -7.07 -21.19
C SER A 564 -3.22 -7.78 -22.56
N VAL A 565 -3.98 -7.27 -23.54
CA VAL A 565 -3.89 -7.73 -24.93
C VAL A 565 -2.54 -7.37 -25.54
N TRP A 566 -2.07 -6.12 -25.32
CA TRP A 566 -0.74 -5.69 -25.73
C TRP A 566 0.37 -6.64 -25.26
N ARG A 567 0.32 -7.06 -23.99
CA ARG A 567 1.30 -8.00 -23.41
C ARG A 567 1.19 -9.38 -24.01
N GLU A 568 0.00 -9.87 -24.34
CA GLU A 568 -0.16 -11.18 -24.97
C GLU A 568 0.25 -11.15 -26.45
N LEU A 569 0.00 -10.06 -27.19
CA LEU A 569 0.51 -9.86 -28.56
C LEU A 569 2.05 -9.96 -28.62
N ARG A 570 2.73 -9.39 -27.64
CA ARG A 570 4.20 -9.45 -27.53
C ARG A 570 4.76 -10.84 -27.24
N ARG A 571 3.91 -11.81 -26.91
CA ARG A 571 4.29 -13.23 -26.73
C ARG A 571 4.22 -14.03 -28.01
N LEU A 572 3.46 -13.56 -28.99
CA LEU A 572 3.28 -14.24 -30.25
C LEU A 572 4.52 -14.10 -31.15
N ILE A 573 4.77 -15.10 -31.96
CA ILE A 573 5.72 -15.06 -33.06
C ILE A 573 4.98 -14.45 -34.27
N SER A 574 5.68 -13.70 -35.10
CA SER A 574 5.11 -13.10 -36.31
C SER A 574 4.49 -14.17 -37.22
N GLY A 575 3.26 -13.92 -37.70
CA GLY A 575 2.52 -14.86 -38.55
C GLY A 575 1.92 -16.08 -37.83
N GLN A 576 1.98 -16.13 -36.50
CA GLN A 576 1.41 -17.26 -35.73
C GLN A 576 -0.14 -17.22 -35.69
N ALA A 577 -0.72 -16.05 -35.91
CA ALA A 577 -2.15 -15.85 -35.65
C ALA A 577 -3.06 -16.31 -36.80
N ASP A 578 -2.57 -16.40 -38.03
CA ASP A 578 -3.40 -16.61 -39.23
C ASP A 578 -4.63 -15.66 -39.25
N ASP A 579 -4.47 -14.42 -38.75
CA ASP A 579 -5.48 -13.39 -38.66
C ASP A 579 -4.83 -12.02 -38.88
N GLU A 580 -5.21 -11.32 -39.93
CA GLU A 580 -4.60 -10.08 -40.36
C GLU A 580 -4.61 -8.97 -39.29
N ILE A 581 -5.71 -8.88 -38.50
CA ILE A 581 -5.85 -7.87 -37.46
C ILE A 581 -4.92 -8.18 -36.27
N ILE A 582 -4.84 -9.46 -35.88
CA ILE A 582 -3.94 -9.88 -34.81
C ILE A 582 -2.48 -9.74 -35.23
N ASP A 583 -2.13 -10.08 -36.49
CA ASP A 583 -0.77 -9.96 -37.00
C ASP A 583 -0.31 -8.50 -37.12
N LYS A 584 -1.18 -7.58 -37.61
CA LYS A 584 -0.92 -6.15 -37.61
C LYS A 584 -0.71 -5.61 -36.18
N ALA A 585 -1.56 -6.02 -35.24
CA ALA A 585 -1.44 -5.62 -33.84
C ALA A 585 -0.20 -6.21 -33.17
N GLN A 586 0.20 -7.43 -33.55
CA GLN A 586 1.43 -8.06 -33.09
C GLN A 586 2.67 -7.32 -33.63
N ALA A 587 2.68 -6.91 -34.88
CA ALA A 587 3.75 -6.09 -35.47
C ALA A 587 3.90 -4.76 -34.73
N ALA A 588 2.80 -4.05 -34.47
CA ALA A 588 2.80 -2.81 -33.69
C ALA A 588 3.30 -3.04 -32.24
N ALA A 589 2.78 -4.04 -31.55
CA ALA A 589 3.12 -4.32 -30.17
C ALA A 589 4.52 -4.92 -29.98
N GLY A 590 4.99 -5.72 -30.93
CA GLY A 590 6.25 -6.46 -30.89
C GLY A 590 7.46 -5.61 -31.23
N ILE A 591 7.82 -5.62 -32.50
CA ILE A 591 9.06 -5.01 -33.02
C ILE A 591 8.97 -3.49 -32.99
N ALA A 592 7.87 -2.92 -33.46
CA ALA A 592 7.69 -1.47 -33.55
C ALA A 592 7.57 -0.81 -32.16
N ASN A 593 7.03 -1.52 -31.17
CA ASN A 593 6.74 -1.01 -29.84
C ASN A 593 5.90 0.29 -29.91
N ASP A 594 5.00 0.34 -30.88
CA ASP A 594 4.16 1.47 -31.23
C ASP A 594 2.76 1.29 -30.61
N TYR A 595 2.50 1.99 -29.52
CA TYR A 595 1.24 1.90 -28.81
C TYR A 595 0.13 2.70 -29.49
N ALA A 596 0.45 3.75 -30.27
CA ALA A 596 -0.54 4.52 -31.03
C ALA A 596 -1.13 3.67 -32.16
N ALA A 597 -0.30 3.06 -33.00
CA ALA A 597 -0.74 2.14 -34.05
C ALA A 597 -1.55 0.95 -33.49
N TYR A 598 -1.13 0.40 -32.33
CA TYR A 598 -1.91 -0.62 -31.64
C TYR A 598 -3.29 -0.12 -31.20
N MET A 599 -3.38 1.12 -30.71
CA MET A 599 -4.66 1.71 -30.31
C MET A 599 -5.58 1.89 -31.52
N ASP A 600 -5.08 2.33 -32.66
CA ASP A 600 -5.86 2.48 -33.88
C ASP A 600 -6.47 1.14 -34.32
N ILE A 601 -5.67 0.08 -34.30
CA ILE A 601 -6.16 -1.28 -34.59
C ILE A 601 -7.26 -1.71 -33.60
N GLN A 602 -7.21 -1.24 -32.37
CA GLN A 602 -8.23 -1.52 -31.33
C GLN A 602 -9.41 -0.54 -31.36
N GLY A 603 -9.51 0.33 -32.37
CA GLY A 603 -10.61 1.29 -32.57
C GLY A 603 -10.39 2.63 -31.85
N GLY A 604 -9.15 2.96 -31.51
CA GLY A 604 -8.75 4.23 -30.93
C GLY A 604 -8.79 4.31 -29.39
N ALA A 605 -8.35 5.44 -28.86
CA ALA A 605 -8.24 5.67 -27.42
C ALA A 605 -9.60 5.70 -26.69
N LEU A 606 -10.67 5.99 -27.39
CA LEU A 606 -12.03 6.14 -26.85
C LEU A 606 -12.90 4.89 -27.02
N ALA A 607 -12.42 3.85 -27.72
CA ALA A 607 -13.15 2.62 -27.95
C ALA A 607 -13.47 1.89 -26.63
N LYS A 608 -14.72 1.49 -26.46
CA LYS A 608 -15.12 0.67 -25.31
C LYS A 608 -14.45 -0.71 -25.43
N ARG A 609 -14.16 -1.33 -24.28
CA ARG A 609 -13.56 -2.68 -24.23
C ARG A 609 -14.36 -3.74 -24.99
N THR A 610 -15.68 -3.57 -25.04
CA THR A 610 -16.59 -4.45 -25.78
C THR A 610 -16.44 -4.33 -27.29
N ASP A 611 -15.97 -3.20 -27.78
CA ASP A 611 -15.91 -2.87 -29.19
C ASP A 611 -14.51 -3.07 -29.79
N GLN A 612 -13.51 -3.28 -28.93
CA GLN A 612 -12.12 -3.56 -29.34
C GLN A 612 -12.04 -4.90 -30.08
N PRO A 613 -11.47 -4.95 -31.31
CA PRO A 613 -11.40 -6.17 -32.13
C PRO A 613 -10.72 -7.35 -31.43
N ILE A 614 -9.58 -7.08 -30.77
CA ILE A 614 -8.82 -8.12 -30.13
C ILE A 614 -9.11 -8.16 -28.63
N LYS A 615 -9.48 -9.32 -28.13
CA LYS A 615 -9.75 -9.60 -26.72
C LYS A 615 -8.84 -10.71 -26.20
N LEU A 616 -8.72 -10.78 -24.86
CA LEU A 616 -8.11 -11.94 -24.21
C LEU A 616 -9.04 -13.14 -24.30
N ASP A 617 -8.44 -14.30 -24.53
CA ASP A 617 -9.12 -15.58 -24.45
C ASP A 617 -8.78 -16.27 -23.13
N TYR A 618 -9.80 -16.95 -22.54
CA TYR A 618 -9.75 -17.49 -21.20
C TYR A 618 -10.19 -18.94 -21.13
N GLU A 619 -9.44 -19.72 -20.37
CA GLU A 619 -9.86 -21.03 -19.89
C GLU A 619 -10.43 -20.91 -18.48
N THR A 620 -11.53 -21.58 -18.21
CA THR A 620 -12.07 -21.70 -16.86
C THR A 620 -11.25 -22.73 -16.07
N LYS A 621 -10.69 -22.33 -14.94
CA LYS A 621 -9.95 -23.16 -14.00
C LYS A 621 -10.85 -23.60 -12.84
N PRO A 622 -10.52 -24.69 -12.14
CA PRO A 622 -11.20 -25.06 -10.90
C PRO A 622 -11.29 -23.88 -9.94
N ALA A 623 -12.38 -23.83 -9.20
CA ALA A 623 -12.63 -22.78 -8.22
C ALA A 623 -11.48 -22.67 -7.22
N ASN A 624 -11.28 -21.45 -6.69
CA ASN A 624 -10.34 -21.25 -5.61
C ASN A 624 -10.90 -21.84 -4.30
N LYS A 625 -10.12 -21.78 -3.22
CA LYS A 625 -10.54 -22.28 -1.90
C LYS A 625 -11.78 -21.57 -1.29
N TYR A 626 -12.30 -20.55 -1.94
CA TYR A 626 -13.50 -19.82 -1.55
C TYR A 626 -14.69 -20.06 -2.51
N GLY A 627 -14.58 -21.07 -3.38
CA GLY A 627 -15.65 -21.39 -4.34
C GLY A 627 -15.71 -20.47 -5.57
N GLU A 628 -14.83 -19.47 -5.68
CA GLU A 628 -14.86 -18.55 -6.82
C GLU A 628 -14.21 -19.16 -8.05
N GLN A 629 -14.93 -19.17 -9.17
CA GLN A 629 -14.39 -19.62 -10.46
C GLN A 629 -13.21 -18.76 -10.88
N ARG A 630 -12.12 -19.39 -11.30
CA ARG A 630 -10.92 -18.72 -11.81
C ARG A 630 -10.91 -18.78 -13.32
N LYS A 631 -10.57 -17.66 -13.95
CA LYS A 631 -10.30 -17.60 -15.40
C LYS A 631 -8.81 -17.38 -15.59
N ALA A 632 -8.16 -18.25 -16.37
CA ALA A 632 -6.76 -18.10 -16.78
C ALA A 632 -6.69 -17.69 -18.25
N ILE A 633 -5.83 -16.70 -18.55
CA ILE A 633 -5.58 -16.30 -19.94
C ILE A 633 -4.85 -17.44 -20.63
N ILE A 634 -5.36 -17.86 -21.80
CA ILE A 634 -4.71 -18.87 -22.67
C ILE A 634 -4.18 -18.24 -23.97
N GLY A 635 -4.76 -17.11 -24.39
CA GLY A 635 -4.37 -16.50 -25.65
C GLY A 635 -5.16 -15.23 -25.96
N LEU A 636 -5.33 -15.02 -27.25
CA LEU A 636 -6.06 -13.91 -27.84
C LEU A 636 -7.15 -14.43 -28.78
N ALA A 637 -8.20 -13.66 -28.93
CA ALA A 637 -9.27 -13.92 -29.89
C ALA A 637 -9.66 -12.64 -30.63
N ASN A 638 -9.90 -12.74 -31.92
CA ASN A 638 -10.53 -11.69 -32.71
C ASN A 638 -12.07 -11.80 -32.58
N ARG A 639 -12.74 -10.72 -32.22
CA ARG A 639 -14.20 -10.70 -32.03
C ARG A 639 -14.99 -10.87 -33.33
N PHE A 640 -14.44 -10.43 -34.45
CA PHE A 640 -15.11 -10.40 -35.72
C PHE A 640 -14.89 -11.67 -36.54
N SER A 641 -13.62 -12.12 -36.65
CA SER A 641 -13.29 -13.35 -37.36
C SER A 641 -13.50 -14.60 -36.50
N LEU A 642 -13.69 -14.47 -35.18
CA LEU A 642 -13.75 -15.55 -34.20
C LEU A 642 -12.51 -16.41 -34.14
N LYS A 643 -11.42 -16.04 -34.82
CA LYS A 643 -10.13 -16.75 -34.77
C LYS A 643 -9.49 -16.59 -33.39
N GLN A 644 -8.89 -17.66 -32.92
CA GLN A 644 -8.21 -17.74 -31.61
C GLN A 644 -6.75 -18.12 -31.81
N VAL A 645 -5.89 -17.52 -30.99
CA VAL A 645 -4.45 -17.80 -30.97
C VAL A 645 -4.00 -18.07 -29.56
N ILE A 646 -3.46 -19.26 -29.34
CA ILE A 646 -2.92 -19.65 -28.03
C ILE A 646 -1.52 -19.06 -27.85
N SER A 647 -1.37 -18.16 -26.89
CA SER A 647 -0.09 -17.54 -26.52
C SER A 647 0.60 -18.23 -25.33
N ARG A 648 -0.13 -19.10 -24.63
CA ARG A 648 0.34 -19.77 -23.41
C ARG A 648 0.23 -21.28 -23.55
N THR A 649 1.19 -21.85 -24.23
CA THR A 649 1.23 -23.30 -24.54
C THR A 649 1.79 -24.15 -23.39
N LYS A 650 2.58 -23.56 -22.49
CA LYS A 650 3.25 -24.27 -21.39
C LYS A 650 2.54 -24.08 -20.07
N LYS A 651 2.44 -25.13 -19.28
CA LYS A 651 1.88 -25.10 -17.91
C LYS A 651 3.02 -25.14 -16.89
N TRP A 652 2.96 -24.27 -15.90
CA TRP A 652 4.02 -24.10 -14.93
C TRP A 652 3.54 -24.30 -13.50
N GLN A 653 4.41 -24.89 -12.66
CA GLN A 653 4.22 -25.01 -11.22
C GLN A 653 5.38 -24.39 -10.47
N ILE A 654 5.09 -23.82 -9.29
CA ILE A 654 6.12 -23.27 -8.40
C ILE A 654 6.59 -24.39 -7.48
N LYS A 655 7.93 -24.60 -7.44
CA LYS A 655 8.58 -25.55 -6.55
C LYS A 655 9.69 -24.88 -5.75
N LYS A 656 10.08 -25.51 -4.64
CA LYS A 656 11.28 -25.08 -3.89
C LYS A 656 12.52 -25.39 -4.73
N ARG A 657 13.48 -24.45 -4.76
CA ARG A 657 14.74 -24.60 -5.49
C ARG A 657 15.52 -25.79 -4.93
N PRO A 658 15.92 -26.80 -5.76
CA PRO A 658 16.80 -27.87 -5.34
C PRO A 658 18.21 -27.33 -4.99
N GLN A 659 18.94 -28.02 -4.13
CA GLN A 659 20.30 -27.60 -3.74
C GLN A 659 21.30 -27.66 -4.91
N ASP A 660 21.12 -28.60 -5.84
CA ASP A 660 21.96 -28.84 -7.02
C ASP A 660 21.52 -27.99 -8.25
N PHE A 661 20.53 -27.12 -8.11
CA PHE A 661 19.98 -26.35 -9.23
C PHE A 661 21.03 -25.47 -9.95
N ALA A 662 21.96 -24.85 -9.22
CA ALA A 662 23.01 -24.02 -9.80
C ALA A 662 23.96 -24.84 -10.69
N GLN A 663 24.36 -26.04 -10.25
CA GLN A 663 25.24 -26.94 -11.02
C GLN A 663 24.56 -27.50 -12.28
N ARG A 664 23.24 -27.78 -12.20
CA ARG A 664 22.44 -28.22 -13.35
C ARG A 664 22.30 -27.14 -14.41
N THR A 665 22.08 -25.86 -14.02
CA THR A 665 21.99 -24.74 -14.97
C THR A 665 23.31 -24.47 -15.68
N GLU A 666 24.44 -24.55 -15.00
CA GLU A 666 25.77 -24.43 -15.64
C GLU A 666 26.02 -25.54 -16.66
N SER A 667 25.75 -26.80 -16.33
CA SER A 667 25.90 -27.94 -17.23
C SER A 667 24.94 -27.91 -18.45
N MET A 668 23.74 -27.34 -18.29
CA MET A 668 22.79 -27.13 -19.39
C MET A 668 23.22 -26.02 -20.34
N VAL A 669 23.80 -24.92 -19.81
CA VAL A 669 24.36 -23.85 -20.64
C VAL A 669 25.55 -24.35 -21.46
N GLU A 670 26.41 -25.18 -20.90
CA GLU A 670 27.53 -25.81 -21.64
C GLU A 670 27.02 -26.75 -22.73
N ARG A 671 25.99 -27.57 -22.48
CA ARG A 671 25.38 -28.46 -23.48
C ARG A 671 24.62 -27.73 -24.56
N SER A 672 24.01 -26.57 -24.27
CA SER A 672 23.30 -25.79 -25.29
C SER A 672 24.20 -24.97 -26.20
N SER A 673 25.46 -24.77 -25.83
CA SER A 673 26.44 -24.08 -26.69
C SER A 673 26.95 -24.96 -27.83
N THR A 674 26.71 -26.29 -27.78
CA THR A 674 27.11 -27.25 -28.80
C THR A 674 25.99 -27.71 -29.74
N ALA A 675 24.74 -27.33 -29.51
CA ALA A 675 23.58 -27.68 -30.33
C ALA A 675 23.01 -26.48 -31.08
N ASN A 676 23.17 -26.54 -32.37
CA ASN A 676 22.58 -25.77 -33.47
C ASN A 676 21.58 -24.62 -33.20
N ASN A 677 21.85 -23.53 -33.90
CA ASN A 677 20.98 -22.37 -34.23
C ASN A 677 19.61 -22.78 -34.81
N SER A 678 18.69 -23.28 -34.02
CA SER A 678 17.28 -23.31 -34.35
C SER A 678 16.51 -22.38 -33.43
N ALA A 679 15.76 -21.50 -34.07
CA ALA A 679 14.86 -20.45 -33.50
C ALA A 679 14.66 -20.47 -31.97
N ARG A 680 15.36 -19.59 -31.26
CA ARG A 680 15.11 -19.33 -29.84
C ARG A 680 13.67 -18.89 -29.70
N SER A 681 12.87 -19.70 -29.01
CA SER A 681 11.52 -19.33 -28.60
C SER A 681 11.53 -17.94 -27.94
N ALA A 682 10.53 -17.11 -28.29
CA ALA A 682 10.37 -15.77 -27.76
C ALA A 682 10.45 -15.75 -26.23
N PRO A 683 11.18 -14.79 -25.64
CA PRO A 683 11.36 -14.73 -24.20
C PRO A 683 10.06 -14.39 -23.48
N TRP A 684 9.94 -14.89 -22.28
CA TRP A 684 8.78 -14.88 -21.37
C TRP A 684 8.20 -13.52 -20.99
N THR A 685 8.83 -12.41 -21.35
CA THR A 685 8.39 -11.08 -20.94
C THR A 685 8.31 -10.11 -22.08
N CYS A 686 7.18 -9.49 -22.13
CA CYS A 686 6.77 -8.59 -23.18
C CYS A 686 7.40 -7.19 -23.12
N VAL A 687 8.29 -6.87 -22.19
CA VAL A 687 8.76 -5.48 -22.02
C VAL A 687 10.27 -5.30 -22.28
N SER A 688 11.09 -6.32 -22.10
CA SER A 688 12.55 -6.12 -22.08
C SER A 688 13.33 -6.57 -23.30
N ASN A 689 12.75 -7.31 -24.23
CA ASN A 689 13.54 -8.05 -25.20
C ASN A 689 13.77 -7.40 -26.56
N CYS A 690 12.87 -6.54 -27.03
CA CYS A 690 13.03 -5.94 -28.35
C CYS A 690 14.22 -4.97 -28.39
N ASN A 691 14.38 -4.14 -27.38
CA ASN A 691 15.46 -3.15 -27.35
C ASN A 691 16.84 -3.80 -27.08
N ARG A 692 16.91 -4.80 -26.20
CA ARG A 692 18.19 -5.45 -25.87
C ARG A 692 18.77 -6.22 -27.07
N SER A 693 17.95 -7.00 -27.76
CA SER A 693 18.39 -7.77 -28.94
C SER A 693 18.86 -6.84 -30.07
N ILE A 694 18.13 -5.76 -30.35
CA ILE A 694 18.50 -4.76 -31.36
C ILE A 694 19.80 -4.05 -30.97
N ILE A 695 19.92 -3.65 -29.71
CA ILE A 695 21.12 -3.02 -29.18
C ILE A 695 22.31 -3.99 -29.21
N GLU A 696 22.14 -5.25 -28.86
CA GLU A 696 23.18 -6.29 -28.96
C GLU A 696 23.63 -6.54 -30.40
N GLN A 697 22.70 -6.56 -31.37
CA GLN A 697 23.04 -6.62 -32.79
C GLN A 697 23.83 -5.37 -33.24
N LYS A 698 23.41 -4.20 -32.81
CA LYS A 698 24.10 -2.94 -33.13
C LYS A 698 25.48 -2.86 -32.48
N ILE A 699 25.61 -3.36 -31.22
CA ILE A 699 26.91 -3.50 -30.56
C ILE A 699 27.81 -4.44 -31.37
N LYS A 700 27.29 -5.57 -31.82
CA LYS A 700 28.05 -6.54 -32.64
C LYS A 700 28.56 -5.92 -33.95
N LEU A 701 27.70 -5.16 -34.64
CA LEU A 701 28.08 -4.42 -35.85
C LEU A 701 29.15 -3.33 -35.58
N LEU A 702 28.96 -2.56 -34.49
CA LEU A 702 29.89 -1.46 -34.14
C LEU A 702 31.26 -2.00 -33.66
N THR A 703 31.30 -3.18 -33.09
CA THR A 703 32.55 -3.76 -32.53
C THR A 703 33.23 -4.75 -33.47
N GLN A 704 32.56 -5.19 -34.53
CA GLN A 704 33.02 -6.22 -35.45
C GLN A 704 34.40 -5.91 -36.09
N SER A 705 34.73 -4.64 -36.28
CA SER A 705 36.02 -4.19 -36.84
C SER A 705 37.09 -3.83 -35.79
N ILE A 706 36.73 -3.87 -34.48
CA ILE A 706 37.57 -3.27 -33.43
C ILE A 706 38.02 -4.32 -32.39
N CYS A 707 37.18 -5.27 -32.08
CA CYS A 707 37.50 -6.29 -31.09
C CYS A 707 36.79 -7.62 -31.37
N ALA A 708 37.22 -8.69 -30.69
CA ALA A 708 36.50 -9.95 -30.69
C ALA A 708 35.08 -9.77 -30.09
N PRO A 709 34.11 -10.66 -30.41
CA PRO A 709 32.75 -10.54 -29.86
C PRO A 709 32.77 -10.42 -28.34
N LEU A 710 31.99 -9.42 -27.85
CA LEU A 710 31.91 -9.17 -26.42
C LEU A 710 31.27 -10.34 -25.68
N SER A 711 31.86 -10.79 -24.59
CA SER A 711 31.28 -11.82 -23.73
C SER A 711 29.96 -11.36 -23.10
N ALA A 712 29.09 -12.30 -22.71
CA ALA A 712 27.83 -12.02 -22.03
C ALA A 712 28.03 -11.14 -20.78
N GLN A 713 29.11 -11.38 -20.02
CA GLN A 713 29.45 -10.57 -18.83
C GLN A 713 29.78 -9.11 -19.18
N LYS A 714 30.50 -8.86 -20.28
CA LYS A 714 30.81 -7.51 -20.76
C LYS A 714 29.57 -6.80 -21.29
N LEU A 715 28.67 -7.51 -21.94
CA LEU A 715 27.37 -6.99 -22.36
C LEU A 715 26.51 -6.61 -21.17
N ASP A 716 26.40 -7.49 -20.15
CA ASP A 716 25.67 -7.20 -18.91
C ASP A 716 26.28 -6.02 -18.18
N TYR A 717 27.58 -5.89 -18.14
CA TYR A 717 28.28 -4.73 -17.60
C TYR A 717 27.91 -3.44 -18.34
N LEU A 718 27.90 -3.45 -19.67
CA LEU A 718 27.50 -2.30 -20.50
C LEU A 718 26.03 -1.91 -20.27
N PHE A 719 25.14 -2.88 -20.19
CA PHE A 719 23.73 -2.62 -19.91
C PHE A 719 23.51 -2.06 -18.50
N LYS A 720 24.30 -2.52 -17.53
CA LYS A 720 24.22 -2.07 -16.12
C LYS A 720 24.82 -0.68 -15.92
N TYR A 721 25.99 -0.43 -16.47
CA TYR A 721 26.76 0.80 -16.19
C TYR A 721 26.75 1.81 -17.33
N LYS A 722 26.03 1.52 -18.42
CA LYS A 722 25.84 2.39 -19.59
C LYS A 722 27.11 2.76 -20.35
N ARG A 723 28.26 2.26 -19.92
CA ARG A 723 29.56 2.49 -20.54
C ARG A 723 30.50 1.31 -20.36
N LEU A 724 31.14 0.89 -21.45
CA LEU A 724 32.16 -0.16 -21.48
C LEU A 724 33.38 0.32 -22.26
N THR A 725 34.55 0.37 -21.63
CA THR A 725 35.81 0.64 -22.31
C THR A 725 36.27 -0.61 -23.04
N ILE A 726 36.48 -0.51 -24.36
CA ILE A 726 36.95 -1.62 -25.22
C ILE A 726 38.48 -1.63 -25.22
N ASP A 727 39.11 -0.48 -25.44
CA ASP A 727 40.54 -0.27 -25.42
C ASP A 727 40.90 1.12 -24.90
N LYS A 728 42.21 1.48 -24.92
CA LYS A 728 42.72 2.76 -24.41
C LYS A 728 42.08 3.99 -25.04
N TYR A 729 41.53 3.87 -26.25
CA TYR A 729 41.02 4.99 -27.05
C TYR A 729 39.52 4.87 -27.38
N THR A 730 38.90 3.74 -27.08
CA THR A 730 37.57 3.45 -27.56
C THR A 730 36.67 2.93 -26.41
N ALA A 731 35.49 3.51 -26.30
CA ALA A 731 34.48 3.07 -25.35
C ALA A 731 33.08 2.98 -26.03
N LEU A 732 32.29 2.00 -25.64
CA LEU A 732 30.87 1.96 -25.94
C LEU A 732 30.10 2.72 -24.86
N THR A 733 29.20 3.57 -25.29
CA THR A 733 28.27 4.28 -24.39
C THR A 733 26.86 3.95 -24.83
N LEU A 734 26.04 3.49 -23.87
CA LEU A 734 24.64 3.13 -24.07
C LEU A 734 23.78 4.31 -23.65
N THR A 735 23.05 4.88 -24.56
CA THR A 735 21.96 5.84 -24.31
C THR A 735 20.63 5.09 -24.17
N GLU A 736 19.55 5.79 -23.87
CA GLU A 736 18.24 5.15 -23.61
C GLU A 736 17.75 4.28 -24.78
N ASN A 737 18.05 4.67 -26.03
CA ASN A 737 17.57 3.99 -27.25
C ASN A 737 18.65 3.60 -28.23
N ASP A 738 19.93 3.87 -27.93
CA ASP A 738 21.01 3.64 -28.86
C ASP A 738 22.34 3.33 -28.18
N VAL A 739 23.27 2.75 -28.97
CA VAL A 739 24.63 2.52 -28.55
C VAL A 739 25.58 3.29 -29.49
N GLN A 740 26.51 4.00 -28.91
CA GLN A 740 27.50 4.83 -29.63
C GLN A 740 28.91 4.41 -29.30
N LEU A 741 29.74 4.37 -30.31
CA LEU A 741 31.18 4.19 -30.17
C LEU A 741 31.86 5.54 -30.00
N VAL A 742 32.40 5.79 -28.81
CA VAL A 742 33.11 7.04 -28.51
C VAL A 742 34.60 6.81 -28.63
N LYS A 743 35.24 7.51 -29.60
CA LYS A 743 36.69 7.53 -29.77
C LYS A 743 37.26 8.74 -29.01
N ARG A 744 38.29 8.51 -28.17
CA ARG A 744 39.04 9.61 -27.54
C ARG A 744 40.01 10.22 -28.56
N ASN A 745 39.91 11.50 -28.81
CA ASN A 745 40.90 12.23 -29.62
C ASN A 745 42.27 12.20 -28.94
N GLN A 746 43.33 11.92 -29.70
CA GLN A 746 44.71 11.87 -29.23
C GLN A 746 45.27 13.23 -28.74
N ASN A 747 44.58 14.34 -29.02
CA ASN A 747 45.10 15.70 -28.82
C ASN A 747 44.70 16.38 -27.49
N MET A 748 44.11 15.66 -26.54
CA MET A 748 43.79 16.19 -25.20
C MET A 748 44.57 15.47 -24.09
N MET A 749 45.89 15.47 -24.16
CA MET A 749 46.75 15.05 -23.04
C MET A 749 47.50 16.23 -22.43
N THR A 750 46.83 17.34 -22.15
CA THR A 750 47.35 18.37 -21.25
C THR A 750 46.19 19.02 -20.50
N SER A 751 45.80 18.44 -19.42
CA SER A 751 45.22 19.00 -18.19
C SER A 751 44.42 17.93 -17.46
N LEU A 752 45.11 17.09 -16.71
CA LEU A 752 44.51 16.30 -15.64
C LEU A 752 44.79 17.03 -14.33
N SER A 753 43.77 17.66 -13.78
CA SER A 753 43.71 18.04 -12.37
C SER A 753 43.70 16.78 -11.47
N PRO A 754 44.25 16.85 -10.26
CA PRO A 754 44.57 15.67 -9.47
C PRO A 754 43.31 14.96 -8.95
N VAL A 755 43.41 13.63 -8.89
CA VAL A 755 42.42 12.67 -8.35
C VAL A 755 41.95 13.14 -6.96
N PRO A 756 40.62 13.12 -6.68
CA PRO A 756 40.10 13.49 -5.36
C PRO A 756 40.64 12.59 -4.26
N ARG A 757 41.08 13.19 -3.15
CA ARG A 757 41.69 12.54 -1.95
C ARG A 757 40.86 11.45 -1.26
N ASN A 758 39.65 11.14 -1.72
CA ASN A 758 38.76 10.16 -1.11
C ASN A 758 39.06 8.68 -1.47
N LEU A 759 39.85 8.42 -2.51
CA LEU A 759 40.26 7.05 -2.88
C LEU A 759 41.40 6.51 -2.00
N GLN A 760 42.17 7.39 -1.40
CA GLN A 760 43.25 7.01 -0.48
C GLN A 760 42.64 6.52 0.85
N LYS A 761 41.60 7.16 1.36
CA LYS A 761 40.89 6.73 2.58
C LYS A 761 40.19 5.36 2.49
N LEU A 762 39.77 4.98 1.28
CA LEU A 762 39.17 3.65 1.04
C LEU A 762 40.23 2.54 0.98
N LYS A 763 41.43 2.82 0.52
CA LYS A 763 42.53 1.86 0.52
C LYS A 763 43.08 1.63 1.95
N ASP A 764 43.10 2.66 2.76
CA ASP A 764 43.55 2.58 4.17
C ASP A 764 42.53 1.88 5.07
N PHE A 765 41.23 2.01 4.76
CA PHE A 765 40.14 1.29 5.43
C PHE A 765 40.20 -0.25 5.19
N HIS A 766 40.51 -0.68 3.96
CA HIS A 766 40.66 -2.11 3.63
C HIS A 766 41.97 -2.74 4.12
N LYS A 767 43.00 -1.92 4.45
CA LYS A 767 44.23 -2.41 4.99
C LYS A 767 44.16 -2.68 6.51
N ASN A 768 43.30 -1.96 7.21
CA ASN A 768 43.10 -2.13 8.65
C ASN A 768 42.11 -3.23 9.04
N GLN A 769 41.36 -3.80 8.11
CA GLN A 769 40.50 -4.97 8.39
C GLN A 769 41.17 -6.33 8.16
N ARG A 770 42.48 -6.36 7.80
CA ARG A 770 43.24 -7.60 7.66
C ARG A 770 44.19 -7.88 8.84
N ILE A 771 44.11 -7.06 9.91
CA ILE A 771 44.85 -7.28 11.15
C ILE A 771 43.87 -7.10 12.32
N GLN A 772 42.93 -7.99 12.43
CA GLN A 772 42.23 -8.40 13.65
C GLN A 772 41.55 -9.73 13.38
#